data_935ad78fb2b6925f93a474f90ce70820
#
_entry.id   935ad78fb2b6925f93a474f90ce70820
#
_cell.length_a   1.000
_cell.length_b   1.000
_cell.length_c   1.000
_cell.angle_alpha   90.00
_cell.angle_beta   90.00
_cell.angle_gamma   90.00
#
_symmetry.space_group_name_H-M   'P 1'
#
loop_
_entity.id
_entity.type
_entity.pdbx_description
1 polymer ?
#
loop_
_entity_poly.entity_id
_entity_poly.type
_entity_poly.pdbx_seq_one_letter_code
_entity_poly.pdbx_strand_id
1 'polypeptide(L)'
;MTLRAKALPLLLAALLVVGPLLIVVSTLPAATVPTTTAMKRVPQHLITPDPQLGAGVPQIESGPSFGGSSLGTRATGTDPVIVIPIEFTDVTHAGAHNSAYFDTMMNGPTQSVNAFYQENSYGTFGFQTTVAGWVRSAHTMAYYGQDGSGVDDATGPIYRLVAEAVRLADPSVDFRNFDRNNDGIVDHVVIVHAGGAQEASANTNLIWSHRWAVIDGDQSLPGDQRLTADGIQIYGYVMISEDSPFGVLAHEFGHDLGLPDLYDTDGSSLGIGVWDVMGSGSWNGNPRGTSPSDFSAWSKVKLGWVTPIEVTAPLLSQRIAQVENNSVIYRLTIKTASTGDEYFLVENRERVESDGAQPGSGLLVYHVDDSVPNNDNEAHRKVDVLEADEASAGDTPNDAGDPWASNAVGLGPDTNPNSNGYGNIRTGWKVRNIGAAGTIMVADLSKEVDDDLAIVKVTHPTTVALNSVVNVFATLRNQGARMQSDVNATLRVFLNSLSPASEVNISNGRQSVARMNSTEFVNLTWTFTASSQGRYILDARVDLTGDEILENNERLAHVNSQSFVDGFQDDVESGVGSWGTPGQGVADAFKWQIVDDSSLYGKSHSPTHSWRFGYYGGVPNLMTYHYLDSRAISVTGGPLYLVYYQSYDLSRTETPTANETDNASVEIMAGAGPWQRVAFFQGKGLPWQTVSVNLTPYLGPTPTTLRIRFNATSSIMPNTGGWWVDDILLTATNFSRAVAVLPVVSDRTIDPGAEAVFTFKLVNIGDYDDSFRFSTTLPSGWTAVLVTNSTSVVPVGSARVPLAPDGETSLQFRVVAAASALRGSVETIHLRATSANDASQSADFVATARVADPLGLGGIQRYIVWIILLGIALIVIVILVDHAKSRKFRGHLR
;
A
#
# COMPACT_ATOMS: atom_id res chain seq x y z
N MET A 1 -23.61 -18.43 -47.94
CA MET A 1 -23.95 -19.63 -47.18
C MET A 1 -22.80 -20.62 -47.33
N THR A 2 -22.37 -21.31 -46.29
CA THR A 2 -21.24 -22.24 -46.20
C THR A 2 -19.87 -21.57 -45.91
N LEU A 3 -19.66 -21.23 -44.63
CA LEU A 3 -18.30 -21.18 -44.00
C LEU A 3 -18.40 -20.91 -42.47
N ARG A 4 -19.25 -21.65 -41.75
CA ARG A 4 -19.39 -21.58 -40.28
C ARG A 4 -19.60 -22.92 -39.57
N ALA A 5 -19.08 -24.02 -40.10
CA ALA A 5 -19.31 -25.34 -39.52
C ALA A 5 -18.07 -26.25 -39.36
N LYS A 6 -16.86 -25.68 -39.22
CA LYS A 6 -15.64 -26.49 -39.03
C LYS A 6 -14.69 -26.04 -37.92
N ALA A 7 -15.09 -25.10 -37.04
CA ALA A 7 -14.23 -24.64 -35.95
C ALA A 7 -14.60 -25.18 -34.55
N LEU A 8 -15.71 -25.89 -34.40
CA LEU A 8 -16.18 -26.33 -33.08
C LEU A 8 -15.65 -27.69 -32.57
N PRO A 9 -15.16 -28.62 -33.43
CA PRO A 9 -14.61 -29.89 -32.92
C PRO A 9 -13.15 -29.82 -32.47
N LEU A 10 -12.38 -28.78 -32.83
CA LEU A 10 -10.97 -28.67 -32.42
C LEU A 10 -10.78 -28.00 -31.06
N LEU A 11 -11.75 -27.27 -30.56
CA LEU A 11 -11.69 -26.65 -29.21
C LEU A 11 -12.12 -27.64 -28.11
N LEU A 12 -12.92 -28.65 -28.42
CA LEU A 12 -13.33 -29.68 -27.44
C LEU A 12 -12.29 -30.80 -27.29
N ALA A 13 -11.41 -31.00 -28.26
CA ALA A 13 -10.33 -31.99 -28.17
C ALA A 13 -9.11 -31.49 -27.36
N ALA A 14 -8.97 -30.17 -27.15
CA ALA A 14 -7.90 -29.60 -26.33
C ALA A 14 -8.23 -29.54 -24.84
N LEU A 15 -9.49 -29.74 -24.44
CA LEU A 15 -9.91 -29.72 -23.02
C LEU A 15 -10.04 -31.10 -22.37
N LEU A 16 -9.79 -32.19 -23.10
CA LEU A 16 -9.94 -33.56 -22.60
C LEU A 16 -8.63 -34.33 -22.44
N VAL A 17 -7.47 -33.67 -22.58
CA VAL A 17 -6.15 -34.28 -22.41
C VAL A 17 -5.38 -33.70 -21.21
N VAL A 18 -6.01 -32.90 -20.33
CA VAL A 18 -5.38 -32.45 -19.09
C VAL A 18 -6.16 -33.01 -17.88
N GLY A 19 -5.99 -34.30 -17.67
CA GLY A 19 -6.32 -34.97 -16.41
C GLY A 19 -5.40 -36.18 -16.26
N PRO A 20 -5.11 -36.70 -15.14
CA PRO A 20 -4.28 -36.20 -14.05
C PRO A 20 -2.83 -36.68 -14.18
N LEU A 21 -1.88 -35.77 -14.29
CA LEU A 21 -0.48 -36.09 -14.07
C LEU A 21 -0.26 -36.18 -12.57
N LEU A 22 -0.32 -37.40 -12.05
CA LEU A 22 0.20 -37.74 -10.73
C LEU A 22 1.63 -37.23 -10.66
N ILE A 23 1.90 -36.31 -9.75
CA ILE A 23 3.27 -35.87 -9.43
C ILE A 23 3.96 -37.08 -8.79
N VAL A 24 4.72 -37.79 -9.56
CA VAL A 24 5.82 -38.62 -9.05
C VAL A 24 6.93 -37.61 -8.77
N VAL A 25 7.09 -37.21 -7.54
CA VAL A 25 8.31 -36.57 -7.06
C VAL A 25 9.39 -37.62 -7.15
N SER A 26 10.08 -37.73 -8.28
CA SER A 26 11.37 -38.36 -8.35
C SER A 26 12.35 -37.40 -7.68
N THR A 27 12.83 -37.78 -6.51
CA THR A 27 14.00 -37.16 -5.90
C THR A 27 15.18 -37.36 -6.88
N LEU A 28 15.42 -36.33 -7.69
CA LEU A 28 16.74 -36.17 -8.28
C LEU A 28 17.69 -35.94 -7.10
N PRO A 29 18.82 -36.67 -7.04
CA PRO A 29 19.82 -36.34 -6.03
C PRO A 29 20.20 -34.87 -6.25
N ALA A 30 20.19 -34.08 -5.18
CA ALA A 30 20.76 -32.77 -5.18
C ALA A 30 22.13 -32.88 -5.86
N ALA A 31 22.35 -32.04 -6.88
CA ALA A 31 23.66 -31.87 -7.42
C ALA A 31 24.53 -31.45 -6.23
N THR A 32 25.43 -32.35 -5.84
CA THR A 32 26.41 -32.02 -4.83
C THR A 32 27.23 -30.89 -5.42
N VAL A 33 27.01 -29.68 -4.96
CA VAL A 33 27.99 -28.60 -5.10
C VAL A 33 29.33 -29.22 -4.65
N PRO A 34 30.37 -29.18 -5.46
CA PRO A 34 31.67 -29.71 -5.03
C PRO A 34 31.98 -29.06 -3.70
N THR A 35 32.20 -29.85 -2.65
CA THR A 35 32.66 -29.37 -1.35
C THR A 35 33.97 -28.64 -1.60
N THR A 36 33.87 -27.32 -1.69
CA THR A 36 34.99 -26.42 -1.77
C THR A 36 35.92 -26.74 -0.61
N THR A 37 37.19 -26.87 -0.93
CA THR A 37 38.29 -26.87 0.02
C THR A 37 38.00 -25.85 1.11
N ALA A 38 38.01 -26.26 2.36
CA ALA A 38 37.66 -25.45 3.52
C ALA A 38 38.23 -24.04 3.39
N MET A 39 37.35 -23.04 3.14
CA MET A 39 37.75 -21.63 3.20
C MET A 39 38.39 -21.42 4.54
N LYS A 40 39.59 -20.89 4.58
CA LYS A 40 40.22 -20.43 5.83
C LYS A 40 39.22 -19.50 6.48
N ARG A 41 38.84 -19.73 7.74
CA ARG A 41 38.07 -18.82 8.53
C ARG A 41 38.79 -17.47 8.53
N VAL A 42 38.29 -16.54 7.80
CA VAL A 42 38.70 -15.14 7.87
C VAL A 42 38.17 -14.60 9.19
N PRO A 43 39.00 -13.93 10.03
CA PRO A 43 38.51 -13.29 11.24
C PRO A 43 37.40 -12.31 10.90
N GLN A 44 36.36 -12.27 11.73
CA GLN A 44 35.14 -11.46 11.53
C GLN A 44 35.38 -9.96 11.34
N HIS A 45 36.59 -9.45 11.62
CA HIS A 45 36.97 -8.05 11.55
C HIS A 45 37.61 -7.61 10.22
N LEU A 46 37.71 -8.46 9.22
CA LEU A 46 38.39 -8.16 7.96
C LEU A 46 37.47 -8.10 6.74
N ILE A 47 36.18 -7.89 6.95
CA ILE A 47 35.18 -7.94 5.88
C ILE A 47 34.53 -6.58 5.65
N THR A 48 34.96 -5.58 6.30
CA THR A 48 34.78 -4.22 5.83
C THR A 48 35.72 -4.08 4.65
N PRO A 49 35.27 -3.57 3.49
CA PRO A 49 36.15 -3.10 2.44
C PRO A 49 37.16 -2.16 3.09
N ASP A 50 38.40 -2.20 2.59
CA ASP A 50 39.45 -1.37 3.16
C ASP A 50 39.01 0.11 3.21
N PRO A 51 38.97 0.75 4.39
CA PRO A 51 38.64 2.18 4.50
C PRO A 51 39.53 3.06 3.63
N GLN A 52 40.71 2.55 3.20
CA GLN A 52 41.65 3.27 2.33
C GLN A 52 41.22 3.31 0.86
N LEU A 53 40.23 2.51 0.41
CA LEU A 53 39.62 2.72 -0.90
C LEU A 53 38.97 4.12 -1.01
N GLY A 54 38.60 4.72 0.11
CA GLY A 54 38.02 6.05 0.16
C GLY A 54 39.01 7.24 0.07
N ALA A 55 40.33 7.05 0.32
CA ALA A 55 41.23 8.17 0.46
C ALA A 55 42.07 8.49 -0.79
N GLY A 56 42.16 7.62 -1.76
CA GLY A 56 42.98 7.77 -2.96
C GLY A 56 42.27 7.55 -4.28
N VAL A 57 41.16 6.88 -4.27
CA VAL A 57 40.31 6.66 -5.43
C VAL A 57 39.16 7.64 -5.30
N PRO A 58 38.87 8.53 -6.29
CA PRO A 58 37.71 9.39 -6.21
C PRO A 58 36.49 8.49 -6.01
N GLN A 59 35.86 8.60 -4.85
CA GLN A 59 34.58 7.96 -4.65
C GLN A 59 33.67 8.42 -5.79
N ILE A 60 33.25 7.53 -6.67
CA ILE A 60 32.19 7.86 -7.60
C ILE A 60 30.90 7.75 -6.79
N GLU A 61 30.67 8.77 -5.97
CA GLU A 61 29.31 9.12 -5.60
C GLU A 61 28.57 9.31 -6.91
N SER A 62 27.69 8.39 -7.25
CA SER A 62 27.00 8.41 -8.53
C SER A 62 27.98 8.75 -9.65
N GLY A 63 28.47 7.76 -10.36
CA GLY A 63 29.31 7.99 -11.55
C GLY A 63 28.72 9.13 -12.37
N PRO A 64 29.55 9.91 -13.10
CA PRO A 64 29.05 11.05 -13.81
C PRO A 64 27.78 10.66 -14.53
N SER A 65 26.69 11.39 -14.24
CA SER A 65 25.42 11.17 -14.89
C SER A 65 25.63 11.44 -16.38
N PHE A 66 25.89 10.38 -17.14
CA PHE A 66 25.92 10.48 -18.58
C PHE A 66 24.54 10.85 -19.04
N GLY A 67 24.42 12.02 -19.57
CA GLY A 67 23.30 12.64 -20.23
C GLY A 67 21.95 11.97 -20.12
N GLY A 68 21.17 12.30 -19.10
CA GLY A 68 19.74 12.40 -19.26
C GLY A 68 18.88 11.18 -18.95
N SER A 69 19.38 10.08 -18.43
CA SER A 69 18.48 9.05 -17.89
C SER A 69 18.54 9.03 -16.35
N SER A 70 17.39 9.26 -15.71
CA SER A 70 17.22 9.07 -14.28
C SER A 70 17.59 7.63 -13.89
N LEU A 71 18.23 7.43 -12.73
CA LEU A 71 18.54 6.12 -12.14
C LEU A 71 17.40 5.10 -12.31
N GLY A 72 16.13 5.52 -12.17
CA GLY A 72 14.95 4.67 -12.30
C GLY A 72 14.65 4.13 -13.70
N THR A 73 15.31 4.59 -14.77
CA THR A 73 15.12 4.04 -16.12
C THR A 73 16.10 2.91 -16.46
N ARG A 74 17.19 2.77 -15.70
CA ARG A 74 18.18 1.70 -15.90
C ARG A 74 17.83 0.41 -15.15
N ALA A 75 17.15 0.48 -14.02
CA ALA A 75 16.84 -0.67 -13.17
C ALA A 75 15.52 -1.36 -13.51
N THR A 76 15.13 -1.40 -14.81
CA THR A 76 13.90 -2.08 -15.25
C THR A 76 14.13 -2.83 -16.57
N GLY A 77 13.49 -4.00 -16.71
CA GLY A 77 13.61 -4.87 -17.87
C GLY A 77 14.76 -5.87 -17.71
N THR A 78 15.34 -6.34 -18.82
CA THR A 78 16.43 -7.31 -18.81
C THR A 78 17.64 -6.71 -19.49
N ASP A 79 18.73 -6.55 -18.77
CA ASP A 79 19.96 -5.96 -19.25
C ASP A 79 20.97 -7.04 -19.70
N PRO A 80 21.66 -6.84 -20.83
CA PRO A 80 22.69 -7.74 -21.26
C PRO A 80 23.97 -7.52 -20.45
N VAL A 81 24.59 -8.61 -20.01
CA VAL A 81 25.85 -8.59 -19.23
C VAL A 81 26.89 -9.43 -19.94
N ILE A 82 28.10 -8.89 -20.10
CA ILE A 82 29.27 -9.66 -20.53
C ILE A 82 30.19 -9.94 -19.34
N VAL A 83 30.48 -11.22 -19.11
CA VAL A 83 31.47 -11.68 -18.11
C VAL A 83 32.72 -12.14 -18.86
N ILE A 84 33.87 -11.52 -18.53
CA ILE A 84 35.16 -11.83 -19.16
C ILE A 84 36.11 -12.34 -18.07
N PRO A 85 36.36 -13.67 -18.00
CA PRO A 85 37.34 -14.24 -17.08
C PRO A 85 38.74 -14.09 -17.61
N ILE A 86 39.70 -13.69 -16.74
CA ILE A 86 41.12 -13.47 -17.09
C ILE A 86 42.05 -14.11 -16.07
N GLU A 87 43.03 -14.84 -16.55
CA GLU A 87 44.13 -15.44 -15.76
C GLU A 87 45.47 -14.74 -16.02
N PHE A 88 46.44 -14.99 -15.15
CA PHE A 88 47.73 -14.32 -15.17
C PHE A 88 48.87 -15.30 -15.60
N THR A 89 50.09 -14.74 -15.82
CA THR A 89 51.25 -15.55 -16.14
C THR A 89 51.68 -16.47 -15.00
N ASP A 90 51.41 -16.11 -13.76
CA ASP A 90 51.78 -16.79 -12.52
C ASP A 90 50.59 -17.40 -11.76
N VAL A 91 49.35 -16.97 -12.06
CA VAL A 91 48.12 -17.49 -11.46
C VAL A 91 47.18 -17.94 -12.56
N THR A 92 46.82 -19.22 -12.57
CA THR A 92 45.81 -19.79 -13.47
C THR A 92 44.56 -20.13 -12.70
N HIS A 93 43.43 -20.05 -13.35
CA HIS A 93 42.13 -20.34 -12.76
C HIS A 93 42.00 -21.79 -12.28
N ALA A 94 41.16 -22.03 -11.30
CA ALA A 94 40.81 -23.38 -10.87
C ALA A 94 40.00 -24.08 -11.95
N GLY A 95 40.33 -25.32 -12.26
CA GLY A 95 39.67 -26.05 -13.37
C GLY A 95 38.16 -26.26 -13.20
N ALA A 96 37.65 -26.10 -12.00
CA ALA A 96 36.20 -26.09 -11.72
C ALA A 96 35.52 -24.76 -12.12
N HIS A 97 36.24 -23.63 -12.13
CA HIS A 97 35.76 -22.29 -12.43
C HIS A 97 35.81 -22.01 -13.94
N ASN A 98 35.10 -22.82 -14.69
CA ASN A 98 34.92 -22.65 -16.12
C ASN A 98 33.73 -21.72 -16.44
N SER A 99 33.51 -21.45 -17.75
CA SER A 99 32.38 -20.55 -18.14
C SER A 99 31.01 -21.02 -17.65
N ALA A 100 30.77 -22.33 -17.52
CA ALA A 100 29.51 -22.86 -17.02
C ALA A 100 29.34 -22.63 -15.51
N TYR A 101 30.43 -22.55 -14.75
CA TYR A 101 30.37 -22.16 -13.33
C TYR A 101 29.87 -20.71 -13.15
N PHE A 102 30.48 -19.79 -13.91
CA PHE A 102 30.05 -18.38 -13.86
C PHE A 102 28.67 -18.17 -14.49
N ASP A 103 28.30 -18.94 -15.52
CA ASP A 103 26.93 -18.89 -16.01
C ASP A 103 25.92 -19.33 -14.95
N THR A 104 26.24 -20.34 -14.15
CA THR A 104 25.40 -20.75 -13.02
C THR A 104 25.34 -19.67 -11.93
N MET A 105 26.48 -19.03 -11.59
CA MET A 105 26.53 -17.93 -10.63
C MET A 105 25.70 -16.73 -11.08
N MET A 106 25.69 -16.43 -12.38
CA MET A 106 24.93 -15.32 -12.94
C MET A 106 23.46 -15.64 -13.18
N ASN A 107 23.16 -16.77 -13.83
CA ASN A 107 21.84 -17.08 -14.40
C ASN A 107 21.14 -18.28 -13.73
N GLY A 108 21.72 -18.89 -12.70
CA GLY A 108 21.11 -20.01 -12.00
C GLY A 108 19.69 -19.68 -11.49
N PRO A 109 18.81 -20.67 -11.32
CA PRO A 109 17.42 -20.44 -10.92
C PRO A 109 17.27 -20.01 -9.44
N THR A 110 18.30 -20.22 -8.64
CA THR A 110 18.40 -19.86 -7.22
C THR A 110 19.85 -19.58 -6.86
N GLN A 111 20.08 -18.78 -5.83
CA GLN A 111 21.45 -18.44 -5.37
C GLN A 111 22.35 -17.96 -6.52
N SER A 112 21.81 -17.11 -7.37
CA SER A 112 22.50 -16.46 -8.47
C SER A 112 22.22 -14.97 -8.48
N VAL A 113 23.07 -14.21 -9.13
CA VAL A 113 22.91 -12.76 -9.23
C VAL A 113 21.57 -12.41 -9.87
N ASN A 114 21.20 -13.05 -10.98
CA ASN A 114 19.93 -12.76 -11.64
C ASN A 114 18.71 -13.12 -10.79
N ALA A 115 18.72 -14.26 -10.10
CA ALA A 115 17.63 -14.64 -9.19
C ALA A 115 17.48 -13.65 -8.05
N PHE A 116 18.60 -13.22 -7.44
CA PHE A 116 18.62 -12.20 -6.39
C PHE A 116 18.03 -10.85 -6.85
N TYR A 117 18.41 -10.38 -8.03
CA TYR A 117 17.88 -9.14 -8.58
C TYR A 117 16.42 -9.23 -9.00
N GLN A 118 15.98 -10.37 -9.54
CA GLN A 118 14.56 -10.61 -9.85
C GLN A 118 13.70 -10.64 -8.57
N GLU A 119 14.17 -11.29 -7.51
CA GLU A 119 13.53 -11.31 -6.20
C GLU A 119 13.35 -9.88 -5.68
N ASN A 120 14.44 -9.15 -5.53
CA ASN A 120 14.47 -7.81 -4.95
C ASN A 120 13.69 -6.77 -5.77
N SER A 121 13.62 -6.93 -7.08
CA SER A 121 12.87 -6.07 -7.99
C SER A 121 11.43 -6.51 -8.23
N TYR A 122 10.97 -7.59 -7.59
CA TYR A 122 9.64 -8.18 -7.82
C TYR A 122 9.42 -8.56 -9.29
N GLY A 123 10.48 -9.06 -9.95
CA GLY A 123 10.46 -9.47 -11.34
C GLY A 123 10.47 -8.32 -12.37
N THR A 124 10.68 -7.07 -11.93
CA THR A 124 10.74 -5.92 -12.86
C THR A 124 12.10 -5.71 -13.50
N PHE A 125 13.17 -6.28 -12.92
CA PHE A 125 14.53 -6.18 -13.40
C PHE A 125 15.24 -7.53 -13.36
N GLY A 126 16.14 -7.77 -14.31
CA GLY A 126 16.98 -8.95 -14.36
C GLY A 126 18.07 -8.85 -15.42
N PHE A 127 18.89 -9.87 -15.53
CA PHE A 127 20.04 -9.92 -16.43
C PHE A 127 19.90 -11.01 -17.47
N GLN A 128 20.51 -10.78 -18.64
CA GLN A 128 20.81 -11.80 -19.62
C GLN A 128 22.34 -11.84 -19.81
N THR A 129 22.98 -12.79 -19.17
CA THR A 129 24.44 -12.85 -19.11
C THR A 129 25.03 -13.77 -20.19
N THR A 130 26.13 -13.33 -20.77
CA THR A 130 27.03 -14.13 -21.63
C THR A 130 28.40 -14.22 -20.95
N VAL A 131 28.93 -15.44 -20.81
CA VAL A 131 30.26 -15.68 -20.23
C VAL A 131 31.25 -16.03 -21.34
N ALA A 132 32.27 -15.20 -21.49
CA ALA A 132 33.35 -15.46 -22.43
C ALA A 132 34.26 -16.62 -21.99
N GLY A 133 35.09 -17.10 -22.87
CA GLY A 133 36.15 -18.01 -22.47
C GLY A 133 37.26 -17.31 -21.68
N TRP A 134 37.99 -18.07 -20.84
CA TRP A 134 39.15 -17.55 -20.14
C TRP A 134 40.18 -16.97 -21.10
N VAL A 135 40.62 -15.73 -20.84
CA VAL A 135 41.73 -15.08 -21.54
C VAL A 135 42.95 -15.01 -20.62
N ARG A 136 44.13 -14.80 -21.17
CA ARG A 136 45.38 -14.80 -20.38
C ARG A 136 46.12 -13.47 -20.51
N SER A 137 46.33 -12.79 -19.41
CA SER A 137 47.14 -11.58 -19.32
C SER A 137 48.63 -11.88 -19.65
N ALA A 138 49.32 -10.89 -20.17
CA ALA A 138 50.78 -10.90 -20.36
C ALA A 138 51.56 -10.63 -19.05
N HIS A 139 50.87 -10.25 -17.96
CA HIS A 139 51.47 -9.87 -16.70
C HIS A 139 51.15 -10.84 -15.57
N THR A 140 51.85 -10.67 -14.43
CA THR A 140 51.52 -11.38 -13.18
C THR A 140 50.34 -10.74 -12.49
N MET A 141 49.70 -11.48 -11.56
CA MET A 141 48.62 -10.94 -10.75
C MET A 141 49.07 -9.70 -9.91
N ALA A 142 50.23 -9.81 -9.25
CA ALA A 142 50.76 -8.71 -8.45
C ALA A 142 51.14 -7.46 -9.28
N TYR A 143 51.25 -7.57 -10.59
CA TYR A 143 51.46 -6.40 -11.44
C TYR A 143 50.24 -5.44 -11.38
N TYR A 144 49.07 -5.98 -11.28
CA TYR A 144 47.83 -5.22 -11.18
C TYR A 144 47.35 -5.05 -9.75
N GLY A 145 47.48 -6.04 -8.89
CA GLY A 145 46.91 -6.11 -7.56
C GLY A 145 47.83 -5.64 -6.42
N GLN A 146 49.11 -5.22 -6.71
CA GLN A 146 49.98 -4.76 -5.63
C GLN A 146 49.64 -3.35 -5.16
N ASP A 147 49.40 -3.20 -3.85
CA ASP A 147 49.15 -1.92 -3.23
C ASP A 147 50.43 -1.05 -3.19
N GLY A 148 50.27 0.23 -3.49
CA GLY A 148 51.30 1.26 -3.39
C GLY A 148 50.93 2.39 -2.46
N SER A 149 50.36 3.45 -3.02
CA SER A 149 49.84 4.57 -2.24
C SER A 149 48.33 4.47 -1.96
N GLY A 150 47.66 3.57 -2.62
CA GLY A 150 46.26 3.18 -2.47
C GLY A 150 46.09 1.67 -2.68
N VAL A 151 44.96 1.22 -3.11
CA VAL A 151 44.67 -0.18 -3.45
C VAL A 151 44.94 -0.41 -4.92
N ASP A 152 45.62 -1.54 -5.27
CA ASP A 152 45.88 -1.97 -6.65
C ASP A 152 46.56 -0.87 -7.52
N ASP A 153 47.52 -0.15 -6.97
CA ASP A 153 48.08 1.02 -7.64
C ASP A 153 49.64 1.07 -7.71
N ALA A 154 50.37 0.05 -7.20
CA ALA A 154 51.82 0.08 -7.09
C ALA A 154 52.55 0.01 -8.42
N THR A 155 52.06 -0.78 -9.38
CA THR A 155 52.77 -1.08 -10.62
C THR A 155 51.93 -0.80 -11.88
N GLY A 156 50.85 -1.50 -12.08
CA GLY A 156 49.93 -1.34 -13.23
C GLY A 156 48.55 -0.88 -12.76
N PRO A 157 47.99 0.20 -13.32
CA PRO A 157 46.65 0.56 -12.95
C PRO A 157 45.65 -0.53 -13.29
N ILE A 158 44.73 -0.84 -12.37
CA ILE A 158 43.78 -1.97 -12.49
C ILE A 158 42.87 -1.86 -13.74
N TYR A 159 42.53 -0.66 -14.19
CA TYR A 159 41.71 -0.49 -15.40
C TYR A 159 42.45 -0.97 -16.68
N ARG A 160 43.79 -1.12 -16.65
CA ARG A 160 44.54 -1.72 -17.75
C ARG A 160 44.30 -3.25 -17.85
N LEU A 161 44.06 -3.93 -16.73
CA LEU A 161 43.63 -5.32 -16.74
C LEU A 161 42.32 -5.46 -17.49
N VAL A 162 41.35 -4.53 -17.22
CA VAL A 162 40.06 -4.50 -17.93
C VAL A 162 40.27 -4.28 -19.42
N ALA A 163 41.10 -3.32 -19.80
CA ALA A 163 41.40 -3.03 -21.20
C ALA A 163 42.10 -4.24 -21.90
N GLU A 164 42.95 -4.95 -21.18
CA GLU A 164 43.62 -6.18 -21.70
C GLU A 164 42.57 -7.31 -21.87
N ALA A 165 41.70 -7.53 -20.86
CA ALA A 165 40.67 -8.56 -20.89
C ALA A 165 39.71 -8.34 -22.08
N VAL A 166 39.22 -7.10 -22.25
CA VAL A 166 38.32 -6.72 -23.34
C VAL A 166 38.98 -6.98 -24.70
N ARG A 167 40.24 -6.52 -24.92
CA ARG A 167 40.95 -6.70 -26.19
C ARG A 167 41.23 -8.18 -26.50
N LEU A 168 41.46 -9.01 -25.48
CA LEU A 168 41.69 -10.44 -25.65
C LEU A 168 40.36 -11.20 -25.93
N ALA A 169 39.25 -10.74 -25.43
CA ALA A 169 37.92 -11.30 -25.64
C ALA A 169 37.30 -10.86 -26.98
N ASP A 170 37.60 -9.66 -27.47
CA ASP A 170 37.03 -9.00 -28.67
C ASP A 170 36.94 -9.91 -29.91
N PRO A 171 37.95 -10.78 -30.25
CA PRO A 171 37.83 -11.68 -31.39
C PRO A 171 36.69 -12.72 -31.28
N SER A 172 36.15 -12.94 -30.09
CA SER A 172 35.12 -13.96 -29.81
C SER A 172 33.82 -13.37 -29.25
N VAL A 173 33.78 -12.08 -28.92
CA VAL A 173 32.64 -11.39 -28.30
C VAL A 173 32.26 -10.20 -29.17
N ASP A 174 31.01 -10.15 -29.61
CA ASP A 174 30.45 -8.97 -30.28
C ASP A 174 29.86 -8.04 -29.23
N PHE A 175 30.61 -6.99 -28.88
CA PHE A 175 30.22 -6.03 -27.81
C PHE A 175 28.98 -5.20 -28.13
N ARG A 176 28.55 -5.13 -29.39
CA ARG A 176 27.29 -4.46 -29.77
C ARG A 176 26.06 -5.12 -29.20
N ASN A 177 26.15 -6.38 -28.82
CA ASN A 177 25.05 -7.11 -28.19
C ASN A 177 24.78 -6.69 -26.73
N PHE A 178 25.66 -5.88 -26.12
CA PHE A 178 25.62 -5.47 -24.73
C PHE A 178 25.34 -3.95 -24.55
N ASP A 179 24.79 -3.31 -25.56
CA ASP A 179 24.30 -1.91 -25.55
C ASP A 179 22.80 -1.93 -25.87
N ARG A 180 21.97 -2.18 -24.84
CA ARG A 180 20.51 -2.30 -24.99
C ARG A 180 19.85 -0.99 -25.34
N ASN A 181 20.34 0.09 -24.76
CA ASN A 181 19.75 1.41 -24.91
C ASN A 181 20.24 2.14 -26.18
N ASN A 182 21.21 1.58 -26.90
CA ASN A 182 21.86 2.11 -28.10
C ASN A 182 22.49 3.50 -27.89
N ASP A 183 23.09 3.73 -26.72
CA ASP A 183 23.80 4.96 -26.41
C ASP A 183 25.28 4.92 -26.83
N GLY A 184 25.74 3.78 -27.28
CA GLY A 184 27.11 3.56 -27.75
C GLY A 184 28.07 3.14 -26.61
N ILE A 185 27.55 2.76 -25.45
CA ILE A 185 28.29 2.27 -24.30
C ILE A 185 27.79 0.88 -23.92
N VAL A 186 28.67 -0.06 -23.59
CA VAL A 186 28.28 -1.36 -23.05
C VAL A 186 27.59 -1.16 -21.70
N ASP A 187 26.39 -1.74 -21.53
CA ASP A 187 25.59 -1.56 -20.31
C ASP A 187 26.32 -2.13 -19.06
N HIS A 188 26.77 -3.40 -19.12
CA HIS A 188 27.40 -4.09 -17.98
C HIS A 188 28.57 -4.97 -18.40
N VAL A 189 29.73 -4.75 -17.78
CA VAL A 189 30.95 -5.56 -17.96
C VAL A 189 31.39 -6.10 -16.61
N VAL A 190 31.56 -7.41 -16.50
CA VAL A 190 32.13 -8.10 -15.35
C VAL A 190 33.48 -8.72 -15.74
N ILE A 191 34.51 -8.38 -15.00
CA ILE A 191 35.83 -9.02 -15.11
C ILE A 191 35.99 -9.97 -13.93
N VAL A 192 36.30 -11.25 -14.22
CA VAL A 192 36.61 -12.24 -13.21
C VAL A 192 38.10 -12.58 -13.31
N HIS A 193 38.85 -12.22 -12.29
CA HIS A 193 40.26 -12.58 -12.28
C HIS A 193 40.54 -13.92 -11.59
N ALA A 194 41.52 -14.66 -12.07
CA ALA A 194 42.00 -15.90 -11.46
C ALA A 194 42.66 -15.65 -10.09
N GLY A 195 42.53 -16.60 -9.17
CA GLY A 195 43.09 -16.57 -7.83
C GLY A 195 42.19 -15.88 -6.81
N GLY A 196 42.67 -15.79 -5.58
CA GLY A 196 41.90 -15.24 -4.47
C GLY A 196 41.79 -13.71 -4.48
N ALA A 197 40.82 -13.16 -3.74
CA ALA A 197 40.59 -11.72 -3.56
C ALA A 197 41.33 -11.15 -2.36
N GLN A 198 41.67 -9.86 -2.42
CA GLN A 198 42.37 -9.17 -1.33
C GLN A 198 41.45 -9.01 -0.11
N GLU A 199 40.18 -8.66 -0.30
CA GLU A 199 39.18 -8.51 0.78
C GLU A 199 38.93 -9.81 1.56
N ALA A 200 39.24 -10.96 0.98
CA ALA A 200 39.10 -12.27 1.63
C ALA A 200 40.37 -12.71 2.37
N SER A 201 41.53 -12.08 2.15
CA SER A 201 42.82 -12.59 2.63
C SER A 201 43.71 -11.53 3.26
N ALA A 202 43.43 -10.24 3.10
CA ALA A 202 44.27 -9.09 3.46
C ALA A 202 45.69 -9.14 2.85
N ASN A 203 45.85 -9.83 1.71
CA ASN A 203 47.11 -9.94 1.00
C ASN A 203 47.20 -8.86 -0.07
N THR A 204 48.01 -7.84 0.19
CA THR A 204 48.22 -6.63 -0.61
C THR A 204 48.86 -6.85 -1.98
N ASN A 205 49.01 -8.09 -2.45
CA ASN A 205 49.41 -8.43 -3.80
C ASN A 205 48.28 -9.07 -4.62
N LEU A 206 47.08 -9.19 -4.01
CA LEU A 206 45.88 -9.69 -4.68
C LEU A 206 45.03 -8.50 -5.09
N ILE A 207 44.15 -8.72 -6.05
CA ILE A 207 43.22 -7.72 -6.54
C ILE A 207 42.02 -7.65 -5.62
N TRP A 208 41.58 -6.44 -5.31
CA TRP A 208 40.35 -6.17 -4.56
C TRP A 208 39.11 -6.22 -5.47
N SER A 209 38.00 -6.83 -5.02
CA SER A 209 36.72 -6.79 -5.73
C SER A 209 36.15 -5.36 -5.65
N HIS A 210 35.73 -4.83 -6.82
CA HIS A 210 35.26 -3.42 -6.88
C HIS A 210 34.46 -3.13 -8.16
N ARG A 211 33.67 -2.07 -8.12
CA ARG A 211 33.09 -1.44 -9.31
C ARG A 211 33.84 -0.15 -9.64
N TRP A 212 34.26 0.01 -10.89
CA TRP A 212 34.99 1.20 -11.33
C TRP A 212 34.74 1.55 -12.80
N ALA A 213 35.45 2.54 -13.31
CA ALA A 213 35.43 2.94 -14.71
C ALA A 213 36.80 2.82 -15.36
N VAL A 214 36.85 2.47 -16.64
CA VAL A 214 38.06 2.53 -17.46
C VAL A 214 38.34 4.01 -17.73
N ILE A 215 39.08 4.63 -16.82
CA ILE A 215 39.55 6.00 -16.99
C ILE A 215 40.91 5.94 -17.67
N ASP A 216 41.02 6.47 -18.88
CA ASP A 216 42.31 6.64 -19.52
C ASP A 216 43.05 7.83 -18.89
N GLY A 217 43.64 7.60 -17.72
CA GLY A 217 44.53 8.54 -17.03
C GLY A 217 45.95 8.48 -17.55
N ASP A 218 46.28 7.54 -18.46
CA ASP A 218 47.61 7.39 -19.02
C ASP A 218 47.78 8.31 -20.24
N GLN A 219 48.23 9.54 -19.95
CA GLN A 219 48.66 10.50 -20.98
C GLN A 219 49.80 9.97 -21.89
N SER A 220 50.26 8.72 -21.68
CA SER A 220 51.28 8.07 -22.54
C SER A 220 50.68 7.39 -23.79
N LEU A 221 49.35 7.24 -23.85
CA LEU A 221 48.69 6.79 -25.07
C LEU A 221 48.33 8.03 -25.92
N PRO A 222 48.66 7.99 -27.24
CA PRO A 222 48.40 9.17 -28.07
C PRO A 222 46.90 9.36 -28.29
N GLY A 223 46.40 10.42 -27.69
CA GLY A 223 45.03 10.90 -27.82
C GLY A 223 44.08 10.16 -26.94
N ASP A 224 43.29 10.89 -26.21
CA ASP A 224 42.08 10.61 -25.45
C ASP A 224 41.24 9.42 -25.99
N GLN A 225 41.88 8.24 -26.08
CA GLN A 225 41.23 7.06 -26.67
C GLN A 225 40.52 6.29 -25.57
N ARG A 226 39.21 6.53 -25.54
CA ARG A 226 38.26 5.70 -24.78
C ARG A 226 38.43 4.24 -25.22
N LEU A 227 38.38 3.30 -24.28
CA LEU A 227 38.38 1.87 -24.62
C LEU A 227 37.15 1.55 -25.48
N THR A 228 37.36 1.05 -26.67
CA THR A 228 36.29 0.64 -27.59
C THR A 228 36.53 -0.75 -28.12
N ALA A 229 35.49 -1.56 -28.26
CA ALA A 229 35.45 -2.81 -28.98
C ALA A 229 34.21 -2.82 -29.89
N ASP A 230 34.32 -3.32 -31.12
CA ASP A 230 33.27 -3.30 -32.14
C ASP A 230 32.64 -1.92 -32.42
N GLY A 231 33.31 -0.86 -32.04
CA GLY A 231 32.85 0.52 -32.18
C GLY A 231 31.95 0.99 -31.01
N ILE A 232 31.75 0.17 -29.97
CA ILE A 232 31.03 0.50 -28.74
C ILE A 232 32.04 0.81 -27.63
N GLN A 233 31.77 1.81 -26.80
CA GLN A 233 32.63 2.18 -25.68
C GLN A 233 32.46 1.24 -24.50
N ILE A 234 33.57 0.85 -23.87
CA ILE A 234 33.60 0.21 -22.55
C ILE A 234 33.97 1.30 -21.54
N TYR A 235 33.10 1.50 -20.56
CA TYR A 235 33.33 2.53 -19.57
C TYR A 235 33.31 1.96 -18.14
N GLY A 236 32.14 1.57 -17.64
CA GLY A 236 31.96 0.94 -16.33
C GLY A 236 32.34 -0.54 -16.35
N TYR A 237 32.86 -1.03 -15.24
CA TYR A 237 33.11 -2.45 -15.04
C TYR A 237 32.97 -2.85 -13.57
N VAL A 238 32.64 -4.11 -13.35
CA VAL A 238 32.70 -4.82 -12.07
C VAL A 238 33.90 -5.76 -12.11
N MET A 239 34.70 -5.81 -11.04
CA MET A 239 35.83 -6.72 -10.88
C MET A 239 35.59 -7.62 -9.69
N ILE A 240 35.71 -8.94 -9.87
CA ILE A 240 35.67 -9.94 -8.79
C ILE A 240 36.74 -10.99 -8.97
N SER A 241 37.11 -11.69 -7.89
CA SER A 241 37.90 -12.90 -7.93
C SER A 241 37.07 -14.13 -8.39
N GLU A 242 37.71 -15.12 -8.98
CA GLU A 242 37.07 -16.41 -9.29
C GLU A 242 36.56 -17.14 -8.04
N ASP A 243 37.09 -16.81 -6.86
CA ASP A 243 36.69 -17.38 -5.57
C ASP A 243 35.62 -16.54 -4.83
N SER A 244 35.25 -15.36 -5.36
CA SER A 244 34.25 -14.49 -4.73
C SER A 244 32.88 -15.14 -4.75
N PRO A 245 32.13 -15.14 -3.63
CA PRO A 245 30.75 -15.59 -3.61
C PRO A 245 29.83 -14.64 -4.37
N PHE A 246 28.66 -15.12 -4.79
CA PHE A 246 27.74 -14.29 -5.58
C PHE A 246 27.23 -13.05 -4.83
N GLY A 247 27.21 -13.06 -3.49
CA GLY A 247 26.85 -11.89 -2.68
C GLY A 247 27.79 -10.71 -2.89
N VAL A 248 29.09 -10.95 -3.08
CA VAL A 248 30.08 -9.91 -3.46
C VAL A 248 29.74 -9.34 -4.83
N LEU A 249 29.49 -10.22 -5.82
CA LEU A 249 29.12 -9.79 -7.16
C LEU A 249 27.76 -9.03 -7.16
N ALA A 250 26.81 -9.44 -6.33
CA ALA A 250 25.52 -8.74 -6.19
C ALA A 250 25.72 -7.31 -5.60
N HIS A 251 26.64 -7.14 -4.64
CA HIS A 251 27.02 -5.84 -4.10
C HIS A 251 27.64 -4.95 -5.19
N GLU A 252 28.65 -5.45 -5.91
CA GLU A 252 29.32 -4.68 -6.96
C GLU A 252 28.38 -4.27 -8.10
N PHE A 253 27.39 -5.12 -8.43
CA PHE A 253 26.31 -4.78 -9.36
C PHE A 253 25.38 -3.72 -8.81
N GLY A 254 25.15 -3.65 -7.50
CA GLY A 254 24.41 -2.57 -6.85
C GLY A 254 25.05 -1.20 -7.14
N HIS A 255 26.40 -1.13 -7.08
CA HIS A 255 27.15 0.05 -7.49
C HIS A 255 27.00 0.33 -8.99
N ASP A 256 26.99 -0.69 -9.83
CA ASP A 256 26.83 -0.49 -11.28
C ASP A 256 25.44 0.03 -11.63
N LEU A 257 24.41 -0.25 -10.83
CA LEU A 257 23.09 0.37 -10.89
C LEU A 257 23.00 1.74 -10.22
N GLY A 258 24.08 2.20 -9.56
CA GLY A 258 24.22 3.55 -9.00
C GLY A 258 23.94 3.69 -7.51
N LEU A 259 23.90 2.59 -6.75
CA LEU A 259 23.84 2.65 -5.30
C LEU A 259 25.23 2.94 -4.70
N PRO A 260 25.33 3.73 -3.63
CA PRO A 260 26.57 3.88 -2.86
C PRO A 260 26.75 2.73 -1.88
N ASP A 261 27.94 2.65 -1.28
CA ASP A 261 28.17 1.90 -0.06
C ASP A 261 27.28 2.43 1.06
N LEU A 262 26.67 1.51 1.81
CA LEU A 262 25.89 1.80 3.00
C LEU A 262 26.59 1.32 4.29
N TYR A 263 27.73 0.63 4.18
CA TYR A 263 28.64 0.49 5.31
C TYR A 263 29.38 1.81 5.56
N ASP A 264 30.02 1.94 6.72
CA ASP A 264 30.84 3.08 7.07
C ASP A 264 32.21 2.92 6.40
N THR A 265 32.54 3.82 5.46
CA THR A 265 33.74 3.70 4.62
C THR A 265 35.02 4.13 5.36
N ASP A 266 34.93 4.84 6.50
CA ASP A 266 36.07 5.17 7.34
C ASP A 266 36.37 4.13 8.46
N GLY A 267 35.44 3.16 8.62
CA GLY A 267 35.59 2.00 9.50
C GLY A 267 35.39 2.31 10.99
N SER A 268 34.78 3.47 11.33
CA SER A 268 34.51 3.84 12.72
C SER A 268 33.23 3.16 13.26
N SER A 269 32.34 2.68 12.36
CA SER A 269 31.12 1.92 12.68
C SER A 269 30.83 0.82 11.64
N LEU A 270 29.64 0.21 11.71
CA LEU A 270 29.17 -0.77 10.72
C LEU A 270 28.24 -0.15 9.64
N GLY A 271 27.90 1.13 9.74
CA GLY A 271 26.93 1.76 8.86
C GLY A 271 25.55 1.09 8.97
N ILE A 272 25.00 0.57 7.84
CA ILE A 272 23.73 -0.17 7.81
C ILE A 272 23.85 -1.63 8.32
N GLY A 273 25.08 -2.09 8.60
CA GLY A 273 25.33 -3.45 9.08
C GLY A 273 24.99 -4.53 8.06
N VAL A 274 24.39 -5.61 8.56
CA VAL A 274 24.04 -6.81 7.77
C VAL A 274 22.67 -6.72 7.06
N TRP A 275 21.97 -5.58 7.14
CA TRP A 275 20.59 -5.42 6.72
C TRP A 275 20.41 -4.96 5.26
N ASP A 276 21.50 -4.76 4.54
CA ASP A 276 21.48 -4.46 3.09
C ASP A 276 22.69 -5.12 2.42
N VAL A 277 22.52 -5.60 1.20
CA VAL A 277 23.63 -6.10 0.38
C VAL A 277 24.70 -5.03 0.10
N MET A 278 24.32 -3.72 0.10
CA MET A 278 25.26 -2.60 0.00
C MET A 278 26.00 -2.29 1.33
N GLY A 279 25.72 -3.04 2.37
CA GLY A 279 26.45 -3.11 3.63
C GLY A 279 27.18 -4.44 3.78
N SER A 280 27.38 -4.86 5.04
CA SER A 280 27.99 -6.17 5.35
C SER A 280 27.07 -7.34 5.00
N GLY A 281 25.82 -7.08 4.64
CA GLY A 281 24.83 -8.09 4.24
C GLY A 281 25.24 -8.89 2.99
N SER A 282 26.17 -8.37 2.15
CA SER A 282 26.75 -9.11 1.02
C SER A 282 27.47 -10.39 1.45
N TRP A 283 27.89 -10.47 2.70
CA TRP A 283 28.63 -11.60 3.26
C TRP A 283 27.77 -12.56 4.08
N ASN A 284 26.45 -12.36 4.15
CA ASN A 284 25.58 -13.26 4.89
C ASN A 284 25.57 -14.67 4.26
N GLY A 285 25.27 -15.67 5.08
CA GLY A 285 25.24 -17.06 4.69
C GLY A 285 26.40 -17.89 5.25
N ASN A 286 26.31 -19.20 5.02
CA ASN A 286 27.37 -20.16 5.39
C ASN A 286 27.43 -21.28 4.34
N PRO A 287 28.43 -21.28 3.45
CA PRO A 287 29.58 -20.36 3.38
C PRO A 287 29.20 -18.89 3.25
N ARG A 288 30.12 -17.99 3.62
CA ARG A 288 29.89 -16.55 3.56
C ARG A 288 29.61 -16.06 2.14
N GLY A 289 28.65 -15.11 2.03
CA GLY A 289 28.22 -14.54 0.76
C GLY A 289 27.32 -15.45 -0.08
N THR A 290 26.81 -16.57 0.49
CA THR A 290 25.91 -17.50 -0.21
C THR A 290 24.43 -17.22 0.01
N SER A 291 24.09 -16.33 0.93
CA SER A 291 22.71 -15.84 1.20
C SER A 291 22.81 -14.37 1.58
N PRO A 292 23.18 -13.49 0.63
CA PRO A 292 23.27 -12.06 0.90
C PRO A 292 21.91 -11.51 1.30
N SER A 293 21.91 -10.48 2.13
CA SER A 293 20.70 -9.75 2.46
C SER A 293 20.07 -9.11 1.23
N ASP A 294 18.76 -9.04 1.22
CA ASP A 294 18.02 -8.20 0.31
C ASP A 294 18.48 -6.75 0.37
N PHE A 295 18.22 -5.99 -0.67
CA PHE A 295 18.33 -4.55 -0.62
C PHE A 295 17.38 -3.98 0.44
N SER A 296 17.83 -3.01 1.22
CA SER A 296 16.97 -2.29 2.17
C SER A 296 15.84 -1.55 1.47
N ALA A 297 14.85 -1.11 2.26
CA ALA A 297 13.77 -0.26 1.78
C ALA A 297 14.29 0.94 0.98
N TRP A 298 15.38 1.59 1.44
CA TRP A 298 15.98 2.73 0.76
C TRP A 298 16.55 2.36 -0.61
N SER A 299 17.32 1.29 -0.69
CA SER A 299 17.95 0.81 -1.93
C SER A 299 16.88 0.42 -2.97
N LYS A 300 15.83 -0.31 -2.56
CA LYS A 300 14.69 -0.67 -3.44
C LYS A 300 13.96 0.57 -3.97
N VAL A 301 13.76 1.59 -3.13
CA VAL A 301 13.14 2.87 -3.54
C VAL A 301 14.05 3.63 -4.51
N LYS A 302 15.36 3.71 -4.24
CA LYS A 302 16.33 4.39 -5.11
C LYS A 302 16.44 3.74 -6.48
N LEU A 303 16.40 2.42 -6.57
CA LEU A 303 16.38 1.69 -7.84
C LEU A 303 15.05 1.79 -8.59
N GLY A 304 14.02 2.39 -7.97
CA GLY A 304 12.69 2.55 -8.57
C GLY A 304 11.86 1.29 -8.58
N TRP A 305 12.23 0.26 -7.82
CA TRP A 305 11.49 -1.01 -7.74
C TRP A 305 10.26 -0.89 -6.84
N VAL A 306 10.32 0.02 -5.86
CA VAL A 306 9.22 0.29 -4.93
C VAL A 306 8.92 1.78 -4.90
N THR A 307 7.62 2.10 -4.95
CA THR A 307 7.11 3.42 -4.58
C THR A 307 6.57 3.33 -3.16
N PRO A 308 7.20 3.96 -2.18
CA PRO A 308 6.75 3.83 -0.80
C PRO A 308 5.39 4.48 -0.58
N ILE A 309 4.62 3.92 0.35
CA ILE A 309 3.32 4.45 0.76
C ILE A 309 3.55 5.57 1.75
N GLU A 310 3.25 6.81 1.34
CA GLU A 310 3.34 7.97 2.23
C GLU A 310 2.25 7.91 3.31
N VAL A 311 2.65 7.95 4.57
CA VAL A 311 1.70 7.97 5.70
C VAL A 311 1.28 9.42 5.94
N THR A 312 0.07 9.77 5.52
CA THR A 312 -0.50 11.12 5.65
C THR A 312 -1.55 11.23 6.74
N ALA A 313 -2.02 10.11 7.27
CA ALA A 313 -2.98 9.99 8.37
C ALA A 313 -2.62 8.78 9.24
N PRO A 314 -3.05 8.72 10.51
CA PRO A 314 -2.78 7.58 11.38
C PRO A 314 -3.28 6.26 10.79
N LEU A 315 -2.40 5.28 10.67
CA LEU A 315 -2.70 3.91 10.30
C LEU A 315 -2.64 3.04 11.55
N LEU A 316 -3.80 2.69 12.09
CA LEU A 316 -3.89 1.89 13.31
C LEU A 316 -4.10 0.41 12.97
N SER A 317 -3.41 -0.47 13.70
CA SER A 317 -3.40 -1.92 13.46
C SER A 317 -3.12 -2.25 11.99
N GLN A 318 -2.20 -1.49 11.39
CA GLN A 318 -1.83 -1.65 9.99
C GLN A 318 -1.14 -2.99 9.77
N ARG A 319 -1.61 -3.73 8.79
CA ARG A 319 -1.00 -4.99 8.36
C ARG A 319 0.13 -4.68 7.38
N ILE A 320 1.34 -5.12 7.72
CA ILE A 320 2.58 -4.90 6.96
C ILE A 320 3.06 -6.27 6.50
N ALA A 321 2.93 -6.54 5.20
CA ALA A 321 3.40 -7.79 4.61
C ALA A 321 4.93 -7.81 4.50
N GLN A 322 5.50 -9.01 4.54
CA GLN A 322 6.95 -9.21 4.35
C GLN A 322 7.42 -8.68 2.99
N VAL A 323 8.58 -8.05 2.95
CA VAL A 323 9.08 -7.33 1.77
C VAL A 323 9.70 -8.26 0.71
N GLU A 324 10.08 -9.48 1.07
CA GLU A 324 10.76 -10.42 0.16
C GLU A 324 9.86 -10.82 -1.03
N ASN A 325 8.54 -10.82 -0.84
CA ASN A 325 7.59 -11.12 -1.91
C ASN A 325 6.47 -10.08 -2.07
N ASN A 326 6.62 -8.90 -1.45
CA ASN A 326 5.62 -7.84 -1.47
C ASN A 326 6.28 -6.45 -1.44
N SER A 327 5.93 -5.57 -2.36
CA SER A 327 6.52 -4.24 -2.51
C SER A 327 5.96 -3.19 -1.53
N VAL A 328 5.52 -3.59 -0.32
CA VAL A 328 4.92 -2.68 0.67
C VAL A 328 5.98 -2.11 1.59
N ILE A 329 6.30 -0.84 1.40
CA ILE A 329 7.18 -0.04 2.26
C ILE A 329 6.44 1.24 2.62
N TYR A 330 6.47 1.64 3.91
CA TYR A 330 5.85 2.88 4.37
C TYR A 330 6.91 3.98 4.52
N ARG A 331 6.54 5.21 4.14
CA ARG A 331 7.36 6.41 4.36
C ARG A 331 6.70 7.34 5.35
N LEU A 332 7.47 7.78 6.34
CA LEU A 332 7.08 8.74 7.36
C LEU A 332 7.92 10.00 7.15
N THR A 333 7.40 10.96 6.41
CA THR A 333 8.16 12.16 6.01
C THR A 333 8.36 13.10 7.20
N ILE A 334 9.61 13.50 7.44
CA ILE A 334 10.00 14.52 8.42
C ILE A 334 9.93 15.87 7.73
N LYS A 335 8.97 16.72 8.15
CA LYS A 335 8.94 18.11 7.68
C LYS A 335 10.06 18.90 8.33
N THR A 336 11.18 19.00 7.68
CA THR A 336 12.20 20.02 7.99
C THR A 336 11.94 21.27 7.15
N ALA A 337 12.38 22.42 7.63
CA ALA A 337 12.04 23.73 7.05
C ALA A 337 12.54 23.95 5.63
N SER A 338 13.24 23.03 5.00
CA SER A 338 13.94 23.28 3.73
C SER A 338 13.92 22.21 2.65
N THR A 339 13.76 20.89 2.90
CA THR A 339 14.09 19.93 1.83
C THR A 339 13.16 18.73 1.66
N GLY A 340 12.56 18.19 2.69
CA GLY A 340 11.79 16.93 2.54
C GLY A 340 12.63 15.68 2.21
N ASP A 341 13.95 15.80 2.35
CA ASP A 341 14.92 14.73 2.04
C ASP A 341 15.17 13.81 3.24
N GLU A 342 14.68 14.18 4.43
CA GLU A 342 14.78 13.42 5.66
C GLU A 342 13.44 12.74 5.99
N TYR A 343 13.48 11.42 6.26
CA TYR A 343 12.29 10.60 6.48
C TYR A 343 12.63 9.25 7.13
N PHE A 344 11.60 8.55 7.62
CA PHE A 344 11.73 7.13 7.98
C PHE A 344 11.12 6.25 6.91
N LEU A 345 11.73 5.06 6.71
CA LEU A 345 11.13 3.95 5.97
C LEU A 345 10.85 2.81 6.92
N VAL A 346 9.71 2.14 6.72
CA VAL A 346 9.30 0.98 7.52
C VAL A 346 8.96 -0.17 6.60
N GLU A 347 9.62 -1.30 6.79
CA GLU A 347 9.36 -2.57 6.10
C GLU A 347 9.27 -3.73 7.08
N ASN A 348 8.68 -4.85 6.66
CA ASN A 348 8.68 -6.11 7.41
C ASN A 348 9.64 -7.08 6.73
N ARG A 349 10.67 -7.53 7.46
CA ARG A 349 11.70 -8.46 6.96
C ARG A 349 11.54 -9.84 7.61
N GLU A 350 11.55 -10.87 6.79
CA GLU A 350 11.48 -12.27 7.22
C GLU A 350 12.70 -13.06 6.73
N ARG A 351 13.08 -14.07 7.51
CA ARG A 351 14.21 -14.95 7.20
C ARG A 351 13.84 -16.01 6.16
N VAL A 352 13.55 -15.57 4.95
CA VAL A 352 13.18 -16.41 3.80
C VAL A 352 13.98 -16.01 2.58
N GLU A 353 14.08 -16.89 1.59
CA GLU A 353 14.73 -16.61 0.31
C GLU A 353 16.16 -16.09 0.51
N SER A 354 16.55 -14.97 -0.08
CA SER A 354 17.89 -14.39 0.09
C SER A 354 18.16 -14.00 1.54
N ASP A 355 17.17 -13.45 2.23
CA ASP A 355 17.23 -13.06 3.64
C ASP A 355 17.26 -14.25 4.63
N GLY A 356 17.28 -15.48 4.14
CA GLY A 356 17.30 -16.69 4.98
C GLY A 356 18.41 -16.76 6.01
N ALA A 357 19.54 -16.09 5.76
CA ALA A 357 20.69 -16.03 6.66
C ALA A 357 20.75 -14.78 7.55
N GLN A 358 19.75 -13.91 7.50
CA GLN A 358 19.69 -12.75 8.41
C GLN A 358 19.61 -13.16 9.87
N PRO A 359 20.10 -12.34 10.82
CA PRO A 359 20.11 -12.68 12.23
C PRO A 359 18.70 -12.75 12.84
N GLY A 360 17.77 -11.89 12.39
CA GLY A 360 16.42 -11.76 12.96
C GLY A 360 15.33 -11.51 11.93
N SER A 361 14.07 -11.52 12.38
CA SER A 361 12.87 -11.15 11.61
C SER A 361 12.05 -10.11 12.37
N GLY A 362 11.45 -9.17 11.67
CA GLY A 362 10.61 -8.14 12.27
C GLY A 362 10.50 -6.89 11.40
N LEU A 363 9.95 -5.82 11.96
CA LEU A 363 9.97 -4.53 11.28
C LEU A 363 11.38 -3.93 11.35
N LEU A 364 11.91 -3.51 10.21
CA LEU A 364 13.06 -2.61 10.15
C LEU A 364 12.57 -1.19 9.94
N VAL A 365 13.12 -0.27 10.72
CA VAL A 365 12.86 1.16 10.61
C VAL A 365 14.17 1.85 10.26
N TYR A 366 14.21 2.49 9.11
CA TYR A 366 15.39 3.22 8.64
C TYR A 366 15.17 4.72 8.80
N HIS A 367 16.15 5.41 9.38
CA HIS A 367 16.21 6.86 9.34
C HIS A 367 17.07 7.27 8.14
N VAL A 368 16.51 8.03 7.25
CA VAL A 368 17.14 8.38 5.96
C VAL A 368 17.27 9.90 5.84
N ASP A 369 18.43 10.35 5.40
CA ASP A 369 18.65 11.72 4.89
C ASP A 369 19.37 11.66 3.53
N ASP A 370 18.62 11.90 2.46
CA ASP A 370 19.14 11.87 1.09
C ASP A 370 20.14 13.00 0.79
N SER A 371 20.22 14.04 1.64
CA SER A 371 21.18 15.13 1.49
C SER A 371 22.60 14.77 1.98
N VAL A 372 22.74 13.67 2.71
CA VAL A 372 24.02 13.17 3.23
C VAL A 372 24.66 12.23 2.20
N PRO A 373 25.97 12.32 1.97
CA PRO A 373 26.62 11.52 0.93
C PRO A 373 26.73 10.01 1.26
N ASN A 374 27.09 9.66 2.49
CA ASN A 374 27.42 8.31 2.93
C ASN A 374 27.07 8.10 4.41
N ASN A 375 27.53 6.97 4.98
CA ASN A 375 27.29 6.59 6.38
C ASN A 375 28.49 6.82 7.33
N ASP A 376 29.52 7.59 6.92
CA ASP A 376 30.73 7.76 7.71
C ASP A 376 30.54 8.63 8.96
N ASN A 377 29.46 9.39 9.05
CA ASN A 377 29.17 10.19 10.23
C ASN A 377 28.07 9.52 11.07
N GLU A 378 28.43 8.86 12.16
CA GLU A 378 27.50 8.12 13.04
C GLU A 378 26.43 9.01 13.66
N ALA A 379 26.69 10.30 13.80
CA ALA A 379 25.69 11.24 14.29
C ALA A 379 24.69 11.71 13.22
N HIS A 380 24.96 11.41 11.94
CA HIS A 380 24.13 11.83 10.81
C HIS A 380 24.39 10.97 9.58
N ARG A 381 23.90 9.76 9.58
CA ARG A 381 24.04 8.79 8.48
C ARG A 381 23.09 9.09 7.33
N LYS A 382 23.44 8.64 6.15
CA LYS A 382 22.56 8.64 4.97
C LYS A 382 21.37 7.69 5.16
N VAL A 383 21.66 6.47 5.60
CA VAL A 383 20.67 5.43 5.91
C VAL A 383 21.09 4.75 7.20
N ASP A 384 20.33 4.96 8.25
CA ASP A 384 20.59 4.42 9.58
C ASP A 384 19.50 3.41 9.94
N VAL A 385 19.86 2.27 10.52
CA VAL A 385 18.89 1.30 11.07
C VAL A 385 18.63 1.69 12.51
N LEU A 386 17.37 1.99 12.84
CA LEU A 386 16.96 2.21 14.23
C LEU A 386 16.67 0.87 14.90
N GLU A 387 17.65 0.32 15.58
CA GLU A 387 17.63 -1.01 16.18
C GLU A 387 16.67 -1.06 17.39
N ALA A 388 15.87 -2.13 17.50
CA ALA A 388 14.88 -2.23 18.58
C ALA A 388 15.51 -2.33 19.98
N ASP A 389 16.77 -2.73 20.06
CA ASP A 389 17.57 -2.87 21.29
C ASP A 389 18.79 -1.93 21.34
N GLU A 390 18.87 -0.94 20.48
CA GLU A 390 19.94 0.12 20.43
C GLU A 390 20.25 0.78 21.78
N ALA A 391 19.36 0.64 22.77
CA ALA A 391 19.61 1.11 24.15
C ALA A 391 20.76 0.36 24.85
N SER A 392 21.21 -0.75 24.31
CA SER A 392 22.30 -1.56 24.85
C SER A 392 23.65 -0.92 24.52
N ALA A 393 24.52 -0.77 25.50
CA ALA A 393 25.82 -0.11 25.28
C ALA A 393 26.72 -0.97 24.36
N GLY A 394 27.07 -0.45 23.21
CA GLY A 394 27.93 -1.11 22.23
C GLY A 394 27.17 -1.98 21.24
N ASP A 395 25.87 -1.79 21.16
CA ASP A 395 25.03 -2.43 20.15
C ASP A 395 25.37 -1.95 18.74
N THR A 396 25.12 -2.80 17.76
CA THR A 396 25.46 -2.54 16.36
C THR A 396 24.51 -3.30 15.45
N PRO A 397 24.19 -2.80 14.24
CA PRO A 397 23.15 -3.37 13.35
C PRO A 397 23.57 -4.70 12.71
N ASN A 398 23.67 -5.76 13.49
CA ASN A 398 24.13 -7.08 13.02
C ASN A 398 23.56 -8.29 13.80
N ASP A 399 22.54 -8.11 14.64
CA ASP A 399 22.04 -9.19 15.47
C ASP A 399 20.50 -9.38 15.42
N ALA A 400 20.01 -10.35 16.18
CA ALA A 400 18.60 -10.73 16.15
C ALA A 400 17.67 -9.78 16.91
N GLY A 401 18.23 -8.85 17.67
CA GLY A 401 17.52 -7.85 18.45
C GLY A 401 17.15 -6.60 17.66
N ASP A 402 17.86 -6.33 16.55
CA ASP A 402 17.67 -5.13 15.74
C ASP A 402 16.26 -4.98 15.17
N PRO A 403 15.60 -6.03 14.60
CA PRO A 403 14.26 -5.90 14.09
C PRO A 403 13.22 -5.74 15.21
N TRP A 404 12.32 -4.81 15.05
CA TRP A 404 11.22 -4.59 15.98
C TRP A 404 10.18 -5.71 15.87
N ALA A 405 9.97 -6.44 16.98
CA ALA A 405 8.95 -7.48 17.07
C ALA A 405 8.39 -7.57 18.51
N SER A 406 7.08 -7.89 18.63
CA SER A 406 6.40 -8.04 19.93
C SER A 406 6.62 -6.86 20.88
N ASN A 407 6.68 -5.64 20.33
CA ASN A 407 7.00 -4.43 21.09
C ASN A 407 5.82 -3.45 21.08
N ALA A 408 5.13 -3.34 22.21
CA ALA A 408 3.99 -2.42 22.33
C ALA A 408 4.41 -0.94 22.43
N VAL A 409 5.58 -0.66 22.97
CA VAL A 409 6.13 0.70 23.12
C VAL A 409 6.59 1.23 21.76
N GLY A 410 7.38 0.42 21.04
CA GLY A 410 7.91 0.73 19.73
C GLY A 410 8.80 1.98 19.71
N LEU A 411 8.87 2.60 18.55
CA LEU A 411 9.60 3.81 18.25
C LEU A 411 8.72 5.06 18.43
N GLY A 412 9.22 6.10 19.07
CA GLY A 412 8.54 7.38 19.24
C GLY A 412 9.52 8.51 19.62
N PRO A 413 9.05 9.77 19.70
CA PRO A 413 9.94 10.90 19.96
C PRO A 413 10.65 10.86 21.34
N ASP A 414 10.08 10.12 22.28
CA ASP A 414 10.55 10.03 23.68
C ASP A 414 11.08 8.62 24.03
N THR A 415 11.31 7.77 23.03
CA THR A 415 11.87 6.42 23.22
C THR A 415 13.41 6.45 23.02
N ASN A 416 14.07 5.32 23.24
CA ASN A 416 15.46 5.10 22.87
C ASN A 416 15.55 3.71 22.19
N PRO A 417 15.88 3.68 20.88
CA PRO A 417 16.07 4.82 19.99
C PRO A 417 14.81 5.69 19.87
N ASN A 418 14.95 6.89 19.37
CA ASN A 418 13.84 7.81 19.22
C ASN A 418 13.56 8.13 17.73
N SER A 419 12.38 8.61 17.45
CA SER A 419 11.98 9.02 16.11
C SER A 419 12.22 10.52 15.83
N ASN A 420 13.14 11.15 16.51
CA ASN A 420 13.49 12.54 16.21
C ASN A 420 14.34 12.60 14.94
N GLY A 421 14.25 13.71 14.22
CA GLY A 421 15.13 14.00 13.10
C GLY A 421 16.52 14.36 13.56
N TYR A 422 17.47 14.35 12.64
CA TYR A 422 18.85 14.75 12.92
C TYR A 422 18.92 16.15 13.52
N GLY A 423 19.85 16.36 14.45
CA GLY A 423 19.85 17.56 15.30
C GLY A 423 18.80 17.53 16.41
N ASN A 424 18.24 16.39 16.73
CA ASN A 424 17.22 16.14 17.77
C ASN A 424 15.93 16.95 17.54
N ILE A 425 15.53 17.08 16.29
CA ILE A 425 14.27 17.75 15.89
C ILE A 425 13.10 16.81 16.16
N ARG A 426 12.18 17.19 17.05
CA ARG A 426 11.00 16.38 17.35
C ARG A 426 10.12 16.25 16.11
N THR A 427 9.93 15.04 15.60
CA THR A 427 9.13 14.77 14.41
C THR A 427 7.66 14.45 14.74
N GLY A 428 7.43 13.91 15.92
CA GLY A 428 6.14 13.39 16.37
C GLY A 428 5.81 11.99 15.82
N TRP A 429 6.61 11.38 14.93
CA TRP A 429 6.33 10.06 14.39
C TRP A 429 6.41 8.95 15.43
N LYS A 430 5.52 7.96 15.30
CA LYS A 430 5.41 6.80 16.19
C LYS A 430 5.16 5.54 15.37
N VAL A 431 5.94 4.50 15.65
CA VAL A 431 5.71 3.13 15.20
C VAL A 431 5.49 2.29 16.45
N ARG A 432 4.25 1.94 16.77
CA ARG A 432 3.87 1.34 18.06
C ARG A 432 2.99 0.10 17.91
N ASN A 433 2.69 -0.56 19.04
CA ASN A 433 1.85 -1.76 19.09
C ASN A 433 2.30 -2.81 18.05
N ILE A 434 3.64 -2.96 17.94
CA ILE A 434 4.26 -3.86 16.99
C ILE A 434 3.98 -5.30 17.41
N GLY A 435 3.36 -6.06 16.52
CA GLY A 435 3.02 -7.46 16.71
C GLY A 435 4.22 -8.40 16.66
N ALA A 436 3.97 -9.69 16.78
CA ALA A 436 5.01 -10.71 16.62
C ALA A 436 5.52 -10.72 15.17
N ALA A 437 6.82 -11.08 15.00
CA ALA A 437 7.40 -11.34 13.70
C ALA A 437 6.60 -12.39 12.92
N GLY A 438 6.52 -12.25 11.62
CA GLY A 438 5.79 -13.14 10.73
C GLY A 438 5.52 -12.50 9.38
N THR A 439 5.07 -13.31 8.43
CA THR A 439 4.82 -12.91 7.03
C THR A 439 3.87 -11.70 6.89
N ILE A 440 3.09 -11.42 7.91
CA ILE A 440 2.27 -10.21 8.04
C ILE A 440 2.38 -9.75 9.49
N MET A 441 3.01 -8.64 9.71
CA MET A 441 3.06 -7.98 11.00
C MET A 441 1.96 -6.93 11.13
N VAL A 442 1.67 -6.52 12.36
CA VAL A 442 0.72 -5.45 12.66
C VAL A 442 1.44 -4.37 13.45
N ALA A 443 1.25 -3.11 13.07
CA ALA A 443 1.76 -1.97 13.84
C ALA A 443 0.86 -0.74 13.65
N ASP A 444 0.96 0.21 14.56
CA ASP A 444 0.38 1.55 14.42
C ASP A 444 1.46 2.49 13.88
N LEU A 445 1.19 3.11 12.72
CA LEU A 445 2.02 4.15 12.13
C LEU A 445 1.27 5.47 12.29
N SER A 446 1.73 6.36 13.14
CA SER A 446 1.01 7.59 13.45
C SER A 446 1.97 8.75 13.71
N LYS A 447 1.47 9.95 13.51
CA LYS A 447 2.19 11.17 13.89
C LYS A 447 1.54 11.78 15.14
N GLU A 448 2.35 12.20 16.09
CA GLU A 448 1.89 13.09 17.13
C GLU A 448 1.57 14.45 16.50
N VAL A 449 0.39 14.92 16.73
CA VAL A 449 -0.05 16.23 16.24
C VAL A 449 -0.21 17.16 17.42
N ASP A 450 0.10 18.42 17.23
CA ASP A 450 -0.05 19.43 18.29
C ASP A 450 -1.51 19.83 18.44
N ASP A 451 -2.15 20.07 17.33
CA ASP A 451 -3.51 20.61 17.26
C ASP A 451 -4.42 19.64 16.49
N ASP A 452 -5.25 18.88 17.19
CA ASP A 452 -6.17 17.90 16.62
C ASP A 452 -7.39 17.74 17.53
N LEU A 453 -8.56 18.14 17.05
CA LEU A 453 -9.86 17.92 17.70
C LEU A 453 -10.72 16.99 16.85
N ALA A 454 -11.20 15.93 17.42
CA ALA A 454 -11.96 14.91 16.73
C ALA A 454 -13.40 14.77 17.25
N ILE A 455 -14.35 14.51 16.34
CA ILE A 455 -15.65 13.91 16.68
C ILE A 455 -15.48 12.40 16.63
N VAL A 456 -15.25 11.77 17.78
CA VAL A 456 -14.94 10.32 17.82
C VAL A 456 -16.19 9.44 17.79
N LYS A 457 -17.34 9.97 18.19
CA LYS A 457 -18.60 9.24 18.20
C LYS A 457 -19.79 10.19 18.10
N VAL A 458 -20.82 9.79 17.33
CA VAL A 458 -22.16 10.37 17.38
C VAL A 458 -23.12 9.24 17.77
N THR A 459 -23.96 9.49 18.77
CA THR A 459 -24.98 8.54 19.24
C THR A 459 -26.35 9.18 19.12
N HIS A 460 -27.30 8.49 18.54
CA HIS A 460 -28.63 8.96 18.23
C HIS A 460 -29.59 7.76 18.10
N PRO A 461 -30.92 7.92 18.19
CA PRO A 461 -31.87 6.90 17.80
C PRO A 461 -31.86 6.69 16.28
N THR A 462 -31.99 5.45 15.81
CA THR A 462 -32.04 5.15 14.35
C THR A 462 -33.36 5.59 13.72
N THR A 463 -34.47 5.46 14.47
CA THR A 463 -35.81 5.82 14.00
C THR A 463 -36.61 6.42 15.14
N VAL A 464 -37.40 7.45 14.84
CA VAL A 464 -38.28 8.13 15.82
C VAL A 464 -39.67 8.35 15.25
N ALA A 465 -40.65 8.50 16.14
CA ALA A 465 -41.98 8.90 15.73
C ALA A 465 -41.97 10.35 15.21
N LEU A 466 -42.86 10.65 14.28
CA LEU A 466 -43.10 12.01 13.82
C LEU A 466 -43.44 12.92 14.99
N ASN A 467 -42.88 14.11 15.02
CA ASN A 467 -42.97 15.12 16.10
C ASN A 467 -42.28 14.72 17.41
N SER A 468 -41.47 13.67 17.45
CA SER A 468 -40.67 13.34 18.62
C SER A 468 -39.47 14.27 18.77
N VAL A 469 -39.02 14.44 20.00
CA VAL A 469 -37.76 15.06 20.31
C VAL A 469 -36.65 14.04 20.11
N VAL A 470 -35.67 14.43 19.34
CA VAL A 470 -34.46 13.63 19.06
C VAL A 470 -33.32 14.14 19.91
N ASN A 471 -32.71 13.26 20.69
CA ASN A 471 -31.46 13.56 21.41
C ASN A 471 -30.28 13.05 20.59
N VAL A 472 -29.29 13.90 20.37
CA VAL A 472 -28.05 13.60 19.68
C VAL A 472 -26.89 13.85 20.62
N PHE A 473 -26.06 12.85 20.81
CA PHE A 473 -24.86 12.94 21.64
C PHE A 473 -23.64 12.84 20.77
N ALA A 474 -22.71 13.80 20.90
CA ALA A 474 -21.40 13.66 20.25
C ALA A 474 -20.29 13.64 21.31
N THR A 475 -19.33 12.75 21.14
CA THR A 475 -18.12 12.72 21.95
C THR A 475 -17.00 13.39 21.18
N LEU A 476 -16.52 14.51 21.72
CA LEU A 476 -15.33 15.21 21.25
C LEU A 476 -14.11 14.66 21.99
N ARG A 477 -12.99 14.66 21.31
CA ARG A 477 -11.68 14.34 21.90
C ARG A 477 -10.64 15.34 21.40
N ASN A 478 -9.81 15.85 22.31
CA ASN A 478 -8.57 16.47 21.92
C ASN A 478 -7.52 15.36 21.72
N GLN A 479 -7.18 15.07 20.47
CA GLN A 479 -6.17 14.07 20.10
C GLN A 479 -4.77 14.70 19.94
N GLY A 480 -4.70 16.03 19.89
CA GLY A 480 -3.47 16.79 19.85
C GLY A 480 -2.71 16.85 21.18
N ALA A 481 -1.43 17.17 21.09
CA ALA A 481 -0.57 17.32 22.26
C ALA A 481 -0.86 18.61 23.06
N ARG A 482 -1.40 19.64 22.37
CA ARG A 482 -1.71 20.93 23.00
C ARG A 482 -3.10 20.96 23.62
N MET A 483 -3.20 21.68 24.73
CA MET A 483 -4.48 22.06 25.29
C MET A 483 -5.16 23.06 24.37
N GLN A 484 -6.45 22.82 24.06
CA GLN A 484 -7.28 23.70 23.26
C GLN A 484 -8.21 24.54 24.13
N SER A 485 -8.40 25.80 23.76
CA SER A 485 -9.34 26.71 24.44
C SER A 485 -10.42 27.19 23.46
N ASP A 486 -11.58 27.56 24.01
CA ASP A 486 -12.70 28.10 23.24
C ASP A 486 -13.14 27.21 22.07
N VAL A 487 -13.10 25.88 22.29
CA VAL A 487 -13.47 24.87 21.30
C VAL A 487 -14.94 25.00 20.95
N ASN A 488 -15.25 25.10 19.67
CA ASN A 488 -16.60 25.17 19.16
C ASN A 488 -16.99 23.90 18.42
N ALA A 489 -18.10 23.31 18.86
CA ALA A 489 -18.70 22.18 18.15
C ALA A 489 -20.11 22.56 17.66
N THR A 490 -20.45 22.13 16.47
CA THR A 490 -21.69 22.47 15.80
C THR A 490 -22.40 21.19 15.34
N LEU A 491 -23.69 21.08 15.63
CA LEU A 491 -24.58 20.14 14.98
C LEU A 491 -25.44 20.89 13.96
N ARG A 492 -25.38 20.46 12.71
CA ARG A 492 -26.34 20.84 11.67
C ARG A 492 -27.24 19.66 11.36
N VAL A 493 -28.48 19.93 11.09
CA VAL A 493 -29.47 18.87 10.78
C VAL A 493 -30.09 19.17 9.43
N PHE A 494 -30.17 18.18 8.57
CA PHE A 494 -30.73 18.34 7.23
C PHE A 494 -31.84 17.32 6.97
N LEU A 495 -32.87 17.67 6.27
CA LEU A 495 -33.96 16.77 5.89
C LEU A 495 -33.73 16.24 4.46
N ASN A 496 -33.54 14.92 4.33
CA ASN A 496 -33.43 14.17 3.08
C ASN A 496 -32.19 14.45 2.20
N SER A 497 -31.46 15.53 2.41
CA SER A 497 -30.27 15.86 1.63
C SER A 497 -29.37 16.85 2.36
N LEU A 498 -28.07 16.85 2.10
CA LEU A 498 -27.09 17.82 2.63
C LEU A 498 -27.14 19.19 1.93
N SER A 499 -28.22 19.51 1.24
CA SER A 499 -28.40 20.82 0.63
C SER A 499 -28.70 21.90 1.69
N PRO A 500 -28.13 23.11 1.58
CA PRO A 500 -28.46 24.22 2.50
C PRO A 500 -29.96 24.53 2.58
N ALA A 501 -30.71 24.28 1.49
CA ALA A 501 -32.16 24.45 1.47
C ALA A 501 -32.93 23.40 2.29
N SER A 502 -32.30 22.32 2.67
CA SER A 502 -32.84 21.23 3.48
C SER A 502 -32.44 21.32 4.94
N GLU A 503 -31.70 22.35 5.33
CA GLU A 503 -31.24 22.55 6.71
C GLU A 503 -32.42 22.86 7.64
N VAL A 504 -32.50 22.11 8.73
CA VAL A 504 -33.51 22.29 9.78
C VAL A 504 -32.90 23.14 10.86
N ASN A 505 -33.56 24.24 11.17
CA ASN A 505 -33.10 25.14 12.23
C ASN A 505 -33.28 24.46 13.60
N ILE A 506 -32.19 24.32 14.34
CA ILE A 506 -32.17 23.78 15.69
C ILE A 506 -31.72 24.86 16.69
N SER A 507 -32.35 24.90 17.85
CA SER A 507 -31.89 25.76 18.93
C SER A 507 -30.59 25.21 19.52
N ASN A 508 -29.61 26.10 19.77
CA ASN A 508 -28.29 25.72 20.33
C ASN A 508 -27.48 24.78 19.43
N GLY A 509 -27.60 24.87 18.10
CA GLY A 509 -26.81 24.07 17.16
C GLY A 509 -25.32 24.21 17.40
N ARG A 510 -24.81 25.32 17.90
CA ARG A 510 -23.42 25.55 18.30
C ARG A 510 -23.27 25.54 19.81
N GLN A 511 -22.27 24.79 20.29
CA GLN A 511 -21.87 24.74 21.70
C GLN A 511 -20.38 25.01 21.82
N SER A 512 -19.96 25.60 22.95
CA SER A 512 -18.58 25.93 23.22
C SER A 512 -18.08 25.19 24.45
N VAL A 513 -16.87 24.64 24.37
CA VAL A 513 -16.14 24.06 25.47
C VAL A 513 -14.97 24.98 25.78
N ALA A 514 -14.95 25.54 27.01
CA ALA A 514 -13.98 26.55 27.37
C ALA A 514 -12.52 26.06 27.29
N ARG A 515 -12.31 24.77 27.60
CA ARG A 515 -10.96 24.16 27.60
C ARG A 515 -11.06 22.65 27.40
N MET A 516 -10.12 22.07 26.61
CA MET A 516 -9.90 20.65 26.48
C MET A 516 -8.39 20.36 26.59
N ASN A 517 -7.97 19.65 27.60
CA ASN A 517 -6.59 19.20 27.73
C ASN A 517 -6.29 18.12 26.67
N SER A 518 -4.99 17.86 26.42
CA SER A 518 -4.60 16.73 25.60
C SER A 518 -5.24 15.42 26.09
N THR A 519 -5.72 14.61 25.18
CA THR A 519 -6.43 13.33 25.40
C THR A 519 -7.80 13.41 26.10
N GLU A 520 -8.25 14.59 26.45
CA GLU A 520 -9.54 14.80 27.13
C GLU A 520 -10.73 14.52 26.21
N PHE A 521 -11.78 13.93 26.80
CA PHE A 521 -13.07 13.68 26.14
C PHE A 521 -14.13 14.61 26.72
N VAL A 522 -14.96 15.17 25.86
CA VAL A 522 -16.13 15.95 26.23
C VAL A 522 -17.35 15.45 25.50
N ASN A 523 -18.44 15.18 26.22
CA ASN A 523 -19.71 14.80 25.65
C ASN A 523 -20.62 16.01 25.53
N LEU A 524 -21.13 16.29 24.33
CA LEU A 524 -22.11 17.34 24.04
C LEU A 524 -23.43 16.69 23.67
N THR A 525 -24.52 17.43 23.99
CA THR A 525 -25.88 16.96 23.73
C THR A 525 -26.67 18.04 23.02
N TRP A 526 -27.27 17.67 21.89
CA TRP A 526 -28.21 18.51 21.15
C TRP A 526 -29.58 17.86 21.12
N THR A 527 -30.59 18.68 20.97
CA THR A 527 -31.97 18.23 20.79
C THR A 527 -32.64 18.96 19.63
N PHE A 528 -33.45 18.26 18.87
CA PHE A 528 -34.33 18.87 17.89
C PHE A 528 -35.63 18.08 17.79
N THR A 529 -36.69 18.69 17.23
CA THR A 529 -37.97 17.99 17.00
C THR A 529 -38.05 17.54 15.55
N ALA A 530 -38.27 16.26 15.36
CA ALA A 530 -38.45 15.67 14.03
C ALA A 530 -39.88 15.94 13.49
N SER A 531 -40.14 17.19 13.12
CA SER A 531 -41.48 17.70 12.74
C SER A 531 -41.93 17.29 11.33
N SER A 532 -41.06 16.69 10.52
CA SER A 532 -41.35 16.22 9.18
C SER A 532 -41.00 14.76 9.05
N GLN A 533 -41.76 14.05 8.24
CA GLN A 533 -41.41 12.66 7.89
C GLN A 533 -40.24 12.66 6.90
N GLY A 534 -39.27 11.77 7.12
CA GLY A 534 -38.10 11.62 6.26
C GLY A 534 -36.83 11.33 7.04
N ARG A 535 -35.71 11.32 6.32
CA ARG A 535 -34.36 11.10 6.87
C ARG A 535 -33.78 12.43 7.33
N TYR A 536 -33.47 12.53 8.60
CA TYR A 536 -32.71 13.64 9.16
C TYR A 536 -31.22 13.27 9.14
N ILE A 537 -30.41 13.98 8.37
CA ILE A 537 -28.95 13.80 8.32
C ILE A 537 -28.37 14.73 9.38
N LEU A 538 -27.59 14.16 10.28
CA LEU A 538 -26.89 14.80 11.38
C LEU A 538 -25.46 15.07 10.96
N ASP A 539 -25.03 16.32 10.97
CA ASP A 539 -23.69 16.76 10.62
C ASP A 539 -23.04 17.38 11.86
N ALA A 540 -22.30 16.57 12.61
CA ALA A 540 -21.57 17.01 13.79
C ALA A 540 -20.14 17.40 13.41
N ARG A 541 -19.74 18.64 13.76
CA ARG A 541 -18.44 19.23 13.45
C ARG A 541 -17.80 19.84 14.67
N VAL A 542 -16.46 19.82 14.69
CA VAL A 542 -15.63 20.63 15.57
C VAL A 542 -14.72 21.51 14.72
N ASP A 543 -14.60 22.79 15.10
CA ASP A 543 -13.78 23.75 14.37
C ASP A 543 -12.54 24.11 15.20
N LEU A 544 -11.36 23.87 14.63
CA LEU A 544 -10.07 24.31 15.18
C LEU A 544 -9.23 24.91 14.06
N THR A 545 -8.80 26.15 14.22
CA THR A 545 -7.88 26.78 13.28
C THR A 545 -6.49 26.16 13.45
N GLY A 546 -5.96 25.59 12.39
CA GLY A 546 -4.66 24.91 12.42
C GLY A 546 -4.75 23.44 12.80
N ASP A 547 -5.96 22.86 12.85
CA ASP A 547 -6.14 21.43 13.01
C ASP A 547 -5.36 20.66 11.94
N GLU A 548 -4.56 19.70 12.39
CA GLU A 548 -3.63 18.97 11.53
C GLU A 548 -4.29 17.73 10.89
N ILE A 549 -5.41 17.25 11.45
CA ILE A 549 -6.14 16.05 11.01
C ILE A 549 -7.60 16.40 10.68
N LEU A 550 -7.83 17.04 9.57
CA LEU A 550 -9.16 17.54 9.18
C LEU A 550 -10.22 16.45 8.97
N GLU A 551 -9.81 15.20 8.64
CA GLU A 551 -10.76 14.13 8.35
C GLU A 551 -11.52 13.63 9.59
N ASN A 552 -11.09 13.90 10.81
CA ASN A 552 -11.76 13.47 12.04
C ASN A 552 -12.64 14.57 12.66
N ASN A 553 -12.63 15.80 12.10
CA ASN A 553 -13.36 16.97 12.63
C ASN A 553 -14.86 16.94 12.37
N GLU A 554 -15.31 16.09 11.45
CA GLU A 554 -16.71 16.01 11.00
C GLU A 554 -17.17 14.56 10.95
N ARG A 555 -18.38 14.31 11.45
CA ARG A 555 -19.03 13.01 11.38
C ARG A 555 -20.48 13.14 11.00
N LEU A 556 -20.91 12.34 9.99
CA LEU A 556 -22.30 12.24 9.59
C LEU A 556 -22.97 11.03 10.25
N ALA A 557 -24.25 11.18 10.55
CA ALA A 557 -25.14 10.11 10.97
C ALA A 557 -26.56 10.42 10.46
N HIS A 558 -27.53 9.50 10.66
CA HIS A 558 -28.89 9.78 10.25
C HIS A 558 -29.95 9.25 11.21
N VAL A 559 -31.12 9.90 11.24
CA VAL A 559 -32.31 9.49 12.01
C VAL A 559 -33.51 9.49 11.07
N ASN A 560 -34.26 8.42 11.05
CA ASN A 560 -35.52 8.36 10.31
C ASN A 560 -36.69 8.82 11.16
N SER A 561 -37.42 9.85 10.73
CA SER A 561 -38.69 10.25 11.33
C SER A 561 -39.84 9.65 10.54
N GLN A 562 -40.72 8.90 11.22
CA GLN A 562 -41.77 8.14 10.57
C GLN A 562 -43.05 8.15 11.40
N SER A 563 -44.20 7.95 10.72
CA SER A 563 -45.46 7.65 11.38
C SER A 563 -45.56 6.15 11.57
N PHE A 564 -45.51 5.69 12.81
CA PHE A 564 -45.71 4.27 13.12
C PHE A 564 -47.18 3.92 13.02
N VAL A 565 -47.46 2.79 12.36
CA VAL A 565 -48.82 2.31 12.19
C VAL A 565 -49.28 1.71 13.51
N ASP A 566 -50.39 2.21 14.04
CA ASP A 566 -50.94 1.79 15.33
C ASP A 566 -49.95 1.90 16.50
N GLY A 567 -48.93 2.82 16.35
CA GLY A 567 -47.87 2.96 17.31
C GLY A 567 -47.00 1.72 17.49
N PHE A 568 -46.97 0.82 16.49
CA PHE A 568 -46.21 -0.44 16.58
C PHE A 568 -44.73 -0.20 16.32
N GLN A 569 -43.98 -0.13 17.41
CA GLN A 569 -42.54 -0.06 17.52
C GLN A 569 -42.10 -0.88 18.72
N ASP A 570 -41.08 -1.67 18.61
CA ASP A 570 -40.52 -2.48 19.68
C ASP A 570 -38.99 -2.59 19.53
N ASP A 571 -38.25 -1.98 20.46
CA ASP A 571 -36.80 -2.02 20.58
C ASP A 571 -36.34 -3.15 21.53
N VAL A 572 -37.27 -3.99 22.02
CA VAL A 572 -37.06 -5.10 22.96
C VAL A 572 -36.54 -4.68 24.35
N GLU A 573 -36.16 -3.44 24.56
CA GLU A 573 -35.58 -2.93 25.82
C GLU A 573 -36.58 -2.91 27.00
N SER A 574 -37.87 -2.84 26.68
CA SER A 574 -38.97 -2.87 27.67
C SER A 574 -39.47 -4.27 28.04
N GLY A 575 -38.83 -5.32 27.58
CA GLY A 575 -39.20 -6.72 27.80
C GLY A 575 -40.14 -7.25 26.72
N VAL A 576 -41.02 -8.23 27.05
CA VAL A 576 -41.85 -8.94 26.07
C VAL A 576 -42.81 -8.07 25.29
N GLY A 577 -43.10 -6.86 25.76
CA GLY A 577 -43.88 -5.85 25.06
C GLY A 577 -45.19 -6.36 24.43
N SER A 578 -45.28 -6.18 23.09
CA SER A 578 -46.45 -6.54 22.28
C SER A 578 -46.42 -8.01 21.73
N TRP A 579 -45.50 -8.83 22.21
CA TRP A 579 -45.22 -10.15 21.68
C TRP A 579 -45.66 -11.27 22.64
N GLY A 580 -45.94 -12.42 22.03
CA GLY A 580 -46.23 -13.66 22.77
C GLY A 580 -45.61 -14.86 22.05
N THR A 581 -45.35 -15.91 22.82
CA THR A 581 -44.78 -17.18 22.35
C THR A 581 -45.78 -18.32 22.48
N PRO A 582 -46.84 -18.35 21.64
CA PRO A 582 -47.91 -19.30 21.76
C PRO A 582 -47.42 -20.75 21.55
N GLY A 583 -47.81 -21.67 22.48
CA GLY A 583 -47.45 -23.09 22.42
C GLY A 583 -46.02 -23.40 22.92
N GLN A 584 -45.26 -22.43 23.34
CA GLN A 584 -43.90 -22.60 23.89
C GLN A 584 -43.97 -23.00 25.38
N GLY A 585 -43.35 -24.14 25.73
CA GLY A 585 -43.18 -24.60 27.10
C GLY A 585 -41.91 -24.02 27.74
N VAL A 586 -41.94 -23.84 29.09
CA VAL A 586 -40.77 -23.36 29.85
C VAL A 586 -39.60 -24.33 29.73
N ALA A 587 -39.90 -25.65 29.60
CA ALA A 587 -38.92 -26.73 29.52
C ALA A 587 -38.42 -26.98 28.07
N ASP A 588 -38.95 -26.27 27.09
CA ASP A 588 -38.55 -26.46 25.69
C ASP A 588 -37.07 -26.10 25.47
N ALA A 589 -36.35 -27.02 24.88
CA ALA A 589 -34.92 -26.84 24.59
C ALA A 589 -34.66 -25.77 23.56
N PHE A 590 -35.53 -25.67 22.56
CA PHE A 590 -35.54 -24.60 21.57
C PHE A 590 -36.72 -23.67 21.85
N LYS A 591 -36.45 -22.38 21.92
CA LYS A 591 -37.48 -21.38 22.21
C LYS A 591 -37.08 -19.96 21.84
N TRP A 592 -38.09 -19.10 21.77
CA TRP A 592 -37.94 -17.67 21.76
C TRP A 592 -37.76 -17.14 23.17
N GLN A 593 -36.75 -16.32 23.42
CA GLN A 593 -36.64 -15.55 24.64
C GLN A 593 -35.83 -14.28 24.40
N ILE A 594 -36.01 -13.30 25.25
CA ILE A 594 -35.19 -12.11 25.27
C ILE A 594 -33.82 -12.47 25.85
N VAL A 595 -32.77 -12.02 25.19
CA VAL A 595 -31.38 -12.14 25.64
C VAL A 595 -30.79 -10.75 25.77
N ASP A 596 -29.88 -10.56 26.74
CA ASP A 596 -29.10 -9.35 26.88
C ASP A 596 -27.65 -9.60 26.45
N ASP A 597 -26.93 -8.51 26.14
CA ASP A 597 -25.54 -8.58 25.65
C ASP A 597 -24.55 -9.25 26.62
N SER A 598 -24.88 -9.31 27.89
CA SER A 598 -24.06 -9.96 28.92
C SER A 598 -24.27 -11.47 28.98
N SER A 599 -25.30 -12.01 28.32
CA SER A 599 -25.62 -13.45 28.32
C SER A 599 -24.71 -14.21 27.35
N LEU A 600 -24.55 -15.53 27.57
CA LEU A 600 -23.76 -16.43 26.73
C LEU A 600 -24.13 -16.35 25.23
N TYR A 601 -25.38 -16.02 24.93
CA TYR A 601 -25.89 -15.92 23.56
C TYR A 601 -26.33 -14.50 23.21
N GLY A 602 -25.95 -13.53 24.04
CA GLY A 602 -26.39 -12.15 23.89
C GLY A 602 -25.84 -11.51 22.63
N LYS A 603 -26.73 -10.89 21.87
CA LYS A 603 -26.47 -9.96 20.79
C LYS A 603 -27.68 -9.06 20.71
N SER A 604 -27.46 -7.75 20.67
CA SER A 604 -28.51 -6.79 20.35
C SER A 604 -28.08 -5.87 19.22
N HIS A 605 -29.04 -5.28 18.55
CA HIS A 605 -28.80 -4.20 17.60
C HIS A 605 -28.97 -2.85 18.30
N SER A 606 -30.05 -2.65 19.00
CA SER A 606 -30.24 -1.56 19.96
C SER A 606 -29.62 -1.93 21.32
N PRO A 607 -29.41 -0.96 22.23
CA PRO A 607 -28.64 -1.22 23.44
C PRO A 607 -29.30 -2.26 24.34
N THR A 608 -28.63 -3.35 24.51
CA THR A 608 -28.68 -4.40 25.50
C THR A 608 -29.58 -5.60 25.26
N HIS A 609 -30.75 -5.52 24.61
CA HIS A 609 -31.66 -6.66 24.50
C HIS A 609 -32.07 -6.97 23.04
N SER A 610 -32.36 -8.25 22.77
CA SER A 610 -32.98 -8.70 21.53
C SER A 610 -33.81 -9.96 21.75
N TRP A 611 -34.77 -10.25 20.86
CA TRP A 611 -35.37 -11.54 20.78
C TRP A 611 -34.41 -12.55 20.14
N ARG A 612 -34.26 -13.73 20.76
CA ARG A 612 -33.48 -14.83 20.18
C ARG A 612 -34.27 -16.12 20.18
N PHE A 613 -34.40 -16.74 19.02
CA PHE A 613 -34.71 -18.16 18.88
C PHE A 613 -33.41 -18.99 18.89
N GLY A 614 -33.37 -20.04 19.72
CA GLY A 614 -32.21 -20.94 19.77
C GLY A 614 -32.29 -21.99 20.83
N TYR A 615 -31.22 -22.79 20.93
CA TYR A 615 -31.06 -23.82 21.96
C TYR A 615 -30.59 -23.21 23.28
N TYR A 616 -31.25 -23.59 24.38
CA TYR A 616 -30.95 -23.12 25.74
C TYR A 616 -30.70 -24.25 26.76
N GLY A 617 -30.54 -25.49 26.29
CA GLY A 617 -30.43 -26.68 27.13
C GLY A 617 -31.77 -27.32 27.44
N GLY A 618 -31.80 -28.61 27.74
CA GLY A 618 -33.00 -29.37 28.01
C GLY A 618 -33.18 -30.56 27.05
N VAL A 619 -34.35 -31.17 27.08
CA VAL A 619 -34.71 -32.33 26.19
C VAL A 619 -35.10 -31.74 24.83
N PRO A 620 -34.47 -32.14 23.71
CA PRO A 620 -34.84 -31.67 22.39
C PRO A 620 -36.27 -32.08 22.07
N ASN A 621 -37.14 -31.12 21.72
CA ASN A 621 -38.45 -31.39 21.23
C ASN A 621 -38.38 -31.81 19.74
N LEU A 622 -39.03 -32.88 19.38
CA LEU A 622 -39.12 -33.36 18.01
C LEU A 622 -39.93 -32.36 17.18
N MET A 623 -39.27 -31.74 16.20
CA MET A 623 -39.83 -30.88 15.16
C MET A 623 -41.01 -30.00 15.60
N THR A 624 -40.74 -28.98 16.35
CA THR A 624 -41.74 -27.98 16.76
C THR A 624 -41.53 -26.68 16.03
N TYR A 625 -42.63 -26.13 15.53
CA TYR A 625 -42.67 -24.74 15.06
C TYR A 625 -42.72 -23.84 16.28
N HIS A 626 -41.80 -22.88 16.35
CA HIS A 626 -41.79 -21.94 17.47
C HIS A 626 -42.10 -20.54 16.93
N TYR A 627 -43.15 -19.96 17.49
CA TYR A 627 -43.69 -18.69 17.05
C TYR A 627 -43.40 -17.58 18.05
N LEU A 628 -43.04 -16.42 17.52
CA LEU A 628 -43.08 -15.15 18.20
C LEU A 628 -44.15 -14.31 17.49
N ASP A 629 -45.32 -14.16 18.11
CA ASP A 629 -46.51 -13.53 17.54
C ASP A 629 -46.74 -12.13 18.14
N SER A 630 -46.98 -11.17 17.26
CA SER A 630 -47.35 -9.81 17.69
C SER A 630 -48.80 -9.78 18.23
N ARG A 631 -49.14 -8.71 18.98
CA ARG A 631 -50.53 -8.32 19.18
C ARG A 631 -51.23 -8.08 17.83
N ALA A 632 -52.56 -7.99 17.87
CA ALA A 632 -53.32 -7.46 16.76
C ALA A 632 -53.03 -5.97 16.57
N ILE A 633 -52.72 -5.58 15.35
CA ILE A 633 -52.31 -4.21 14.96
C ILE A 633 -53.40 -3.68 14.02
N SER A 634 -53.91 -2.50 14.28
CA SER A 634 -54.97 -1.86 13.44
C SER A 634 -54.28 -1.21 12.23
N VAL A 635 -54.66 -1.61 11.01
CA VAL A 635 -54.12 -1.01 9.78
C VAL A 635 -55.24 -0.40 8.95
N THR A 636 -55.02 0.79 8.46
CA THR A 636 -56.04 1.60 7.75
C THR A 636 -55.91 1.53 6.21
N GLY A 637 -55.01 0.71 5.70
CA GLY A 637 -54.62 0.69 4.28
C GLY A 637 -53.52 1.69 3.94
N GLY A 638 -53.03 1.63 2.70
CA GLY A 638 -51.91 2.46 2.26
C GLY A 638 -50.61 1.67 2.20
N PRO A 639 -49.49 2.29 1.87
CA PRO A 639 -48.16 1.65 1.94
C PRO A 639 -47.86 1.18 3.35
N LEU A 640 -47.41 -0.04 3.47
CA LEU A 640 -47.07 -0.63 4.76
C LEU A 640 -45.83 -1.52 4.64
N TYR A 641 -44.85 -1.24 5.51
CA TYR A 641 -43.57 -1.93 5.57
C TYR A 641 -43.32 -2.43 6.98
N LEU A 642 -42.94 -3.72 7.09
CA LEU A 642 -42.36 -4.26 8.30
C LEU A 642 -40.86 -4.11 8.20
N VAL A 643 -40.25 -3.38 9.10
CA VAL A 643 -38.81 -3.18 9.20
C VAL A 643 -38.34 -3.77 10.52
N TYR A 644 -37.25 -4.52 10.48
CA TYR A 644 -36.60 -5.08 11.68
C TYR A 644 -35.13 -5.35 11.40
N TYR A 645 -34.35 -5.47 12.45
CA TYR A 645 -32.97 -5.90 12.37
C TYR A 645 -32.86 -7.37 12.74
N GLN A 646 -32.03 -8.10 12.03
CA GLN A 646 -31.79 -9.50 12.32
C GLN A 646 -30.32 -9.90 12.17
N SER A 647 -29.93 -10.92 12.96
CA SER A 647 -28.68 -11.66 12.80
C SER A 647 -28.99 -13.13 12.95
N TYR A 648 -28.50 -14.02 12.08
CA TYR A 648 -28.82 -15.43 12.20
C TYR A 648 -27.66 -16.35 11.79
N ASP A 649 -27.58 -17.48 12.48
CA ASP A 649 -26.80 -18.64 12.11
C ASP A 649 -27.67 -19.88 12.25
N LEU A 650 -28.27 -20.27 11.13
CA LEU A 650 -29.16 -21.44 11.00
C LEU A 650 -28.41 -22.60 10.31
N SER A 651 -27.07 -22.51 10.21
CA SER A 651 -26.24 -23.54 9.61
C SER A 651 -25.98 -24.69 10.57
N ARG A 652 -25.89 -25.89 10.02
CA ARG A 652 -25.51 -27.10 10.77
C ARG A 652 -24.01 -27.36 10.67
N THR A 653 -23.43 -27.96 11.71
CA THR A 653 -22.03 -28.40 11.74
C THR A 653 -21.81 -29.78 11.11
N GLU A 654 -22.89 -30.53 10.78
CA GLU A 654 -22.80 -31.86 10.17
C GLU A 654 -23.48 -31.90 8.80
N THR A 655 -23.06 -32.85 7.95
CA THR A 655 -23.53 -33.01 6.55
C THR A 655 -25.06 -33.21 6.51
N PRO A 656 -25.82 -32.30 5.90
CA PRO A 656 -27.25 -32.38 5.91
C PRO A 656 -27.72 -33.52 4.98
N THR A 657 -28.58 -34.40 5.50
CA THR A 657 -29.52 -35.16 4.64
C THR A 657 -30.53 -34.17 4.06
N ALA A 658 -30.89 -34.31 2.80
CA ALA A 658 -31.53 -33.30 1.95
C ALA A 658 -32.89 -32.71 2.41
N ASN A 659 -33.42 -33.08 3.57
CA ASN A 659 -34.75 -32.66 4.09
C ASN A 659 -34.73 -32.01 5.49
N GLU A 660 -33.58 -31.69 6.06
CA GLU A 660 -33.49 -31.28 7.45
C GLU A 660 -32.64 -29.99 7.60
N THR A 661 -33.13 -28.87 7.12
CA THR A 661 -32.50 -27.57 7.32
C THR A 661 -33.29 -26.74 8.33
N ASP A 662 -32.60 -26.20 9.35
CA ASP A 662 -33.18 -25.15 10.15
C ASP A 662 -33.50 -23.96 9.28
N ASN A 663 -34.69 -23.40 9.47
CA ASN A 663 -35.12 -22.23 8.69
C ASN A 663 -35.93 -21.28 9.56
N ALA A 664 -36.01 -20.05 9.07
CA ALA A 664 -36.76 -18.97 9.67
C ALA A 664 -37.66 -18.31 8.62
N SER A 665 -38.86 -17.94 9.00
CA SER A 665 -39.76 -17.20 8.14
C SER A 665 -40.47 -16.10 8.91
N VAL A 666 -40.83 -15.04 8.21
CA VAL A 666 -41.77 -14.04 8.68
C VAL A 666 -43.09 -14.25 7.99
N GLU A 667 -44.15 -14.33 8.77
CA GLU A 667 -45.51 -14.58 8.33
C GLU A 667 -46.42 -13.46 8.83
N ILE A 668 -47.46 -13.17 8.08
CA ILE A 668 -48.50 -12.23 8.47
C ILE A 668 -49.89 -12.85 8.36
N MET A 669 -50.80 -12.35 9.16
CA MET A 669 -52.24 -12.66 9.09
C MET A 669 -53.05 -11.37 9.02
N ALA A 670 -53.75 -11.16 7.91
CA ALA A 670 -54.60 -10.00 7.74
C ALA A 670 -56.06 -10.39 8.04
N GLY A 671 -56.66 -9.71 9.04
CA GLY A 671 -57.98 -10.03 9.54
C GLY A 671 -58.08 -11.44 10.09
N ALA A 672 -59.10 -12.20 9.62
CA ALA A 672 -59.32 -13.59 9.94
C ALA A 672 -58.77 -14.54 8.87
N GLY A 673 -57.89 -14.04 7.98
CA GLY A 673 -57.28 -14.83 6.92
C GLY A 673 -56.24 -15.84 7.43
N PRO A 674 -55.70 -16.68 6.53
CA PRO A 674 -54.61 -17.58 6.89
C PRO A 674 -53.29 -16.82 7.09
N TRP A 675 -52.35 -17.45 7.81
CA TRP A 675 -50.96 -16.97 7.83
C TRP A 675 -50.34 -17.07 6.45
N GLN A 676 -49.67 -15.99 6.02
CA GLN A 676 -49.01 -15.90 4.71
C GLN A 676 -47.54 -15.59 4.95
N ARG A 677 -46.63 -16.36 4.37
CA ARG A 677 -45.20 -16.15 4.49
C ARG A 677 -44.74 -14.97 3.59
N VAL A 678 -44.11 -13.98 4.18
CA VAL A 678 -43.65 -12.76 3.52
C VAL A 678 -42.11 -12.66 3.42
N ALA A 679 -41.39 -13.44 4.25
CA ALA A 679 -39.92 -13.55 4.18
C ALA A 679 -39.48 -14.97 4.59
N PHE A 680 -38.29 -15.38 4.11
CA PHE A 680 -37.74 -16.70 4.39
C PHE A 680 -36.21 -16.65 4.42
N PHE A 681 -35.59 -17.32 5.42
CA PHE A 681 -34.15 -17.29 5.68
C PHE A 681 -33.63 -18.69 5.97
N GLN A 682 -32.39 -18.97 5.47
CA GLN A 682 -31.63 -20.20 5.70
C GLN A 682 -30.13 -19.88 5.75
N GLY A 683 -29.32 -20.74 6.37
CA GLY A 683 -27.87 -20.59 6.42
C GLY A 683 -27.42 -19.53 7.41
N LYS A 684 -26.55 -18.63 7.01
CA LYS A 684 -25.97 -17.57 7.86
C LYS A 684 -26.25 -16.18 7.30
N GLY A 685 -26.65 -15.27 8.17
CA GLY A 685 -26.78 -13.84 7.94
C GLY A 685 -26.14 -13.09 9.12
N LEU A 686 -24.84 -12.96 9.10
CA LEU A 686 -24.00 -12.23 10.08
C LEU A 686 -23.20 -11.17 9.33
N PRO A 687 -22.92 -10.00 9.90
CA PRO A 687 -23.45 -9.43 11.17
C PRO A 687 -24.94 -9.06 11.11
N TRP A 688 -25.42 -8.12 11.94
CA TRP A 688 -26.76 -7.59 11.90
C TRP A 688 -27.12 -7.02 10.52
N GLN A 689 -28.35 -7.30 10.08
CA GLN A 689 -28.88 -6.89 8.78
C GLN A 689 -30.22 -6.20 8.97
N THR A 690 -30.44 -5.09 8.27
CA THR A 690 -31.74 -4.44 8.16
C THR A 690 -32.61 -5.22 7.17
N VAL A 691 -33.80 -5.58 7.57
CA VAL A 691 -34.80 -6.22 6.70
C VAL A 691 -36.02 -5.31 6.57
N SER A 692 -36.45 -5.04 5.34
CA SER A 692 -37.71 -4.33 5.08
C SER A 692 -38.59 -5.18 4.16
N VAL A 693 -39.77 -5.48 4.62
CA VAL A 693 -40.76 -6.31 3.90
C VAL A 693 -41.98 -5.44 3.53
N ASN A 694 -42.23 -5.28 2.24
CA ASN A 694 -43.45 -4.61 1.78
C ASN A 694 -44.69 -5.45 2.05
N LEU A 695 -45.51 -5.05 2.98
CA LEU A 695 -46.75 -5.73 3.34
C LEU A 695 -47.97 -5.24 2.55
N THR A 696 -47.86 -4.13 1.83
CA THR A 696 -48.97 -3.51 1.09
C THR A 696 -49.73 -4.50 0.19
N PRO A 697 -49.07 -5.44 -0.56
CA PRO A 697 -49.77 -6.36 -1.43
C PRO A 697 -50.67 -7.37 -0.71
N TYR A 698 -50.49 -7.55 0.59
CA TYR A 698 -51.21 -8.53 1.41
C TYR A 698 -52.40 -7.90 2.17
N LEU A 699 -52.54 -6.58 2.08
CA LEU A 699 -53.64 -5.86 2.73
C LEU A 699 -54.75 -5.60 1.75
N GLY A 700 -55.97 -5.83 2.17
CA GLY A 700 -57.17 -5.45 1.41
C GLY A 700 -57.37 -3.91 1.42
N PRO A 701 -58.32 -3.41 0.61
CA PRO A 701 -58.60 -1.96 0.51
C PRO A 701 -59.35 -1.38 1.72
N THR A 702 -59.77 -2.22 2.65
CA THR A 702 -60.54 -1.81 3.85
C THR A 702 -59.66 -1.93 5.09
N PRO A 703 -59.90 -1.11 6.12
CA PRO A 703 -59.25 -1.26 7.43
C PRO A 703 -59.35 -2.71 7.95
N THR A 704 -58.27 -3.23 8.45
CA THR A 704 -58.20 -4.59 8.98
C THR A 704 -57.27 -4.67 10.16
N THR A 705 -57.21 -5.83 10.79
CA THR A 705 -56.19 -6.13 11.79
C THR A 705 -55.08 -6.95 11.12
N LEU A 706 -53.82 -6.67 11.52
CA LEU A 706 -52.64 -7.39 11.10
C LEU A 706 -52.02 -8.08 12.31
N ARG A 707 -51.54 -9.28 12.15
CA ARG A 707 -50.64 -9.93 13.09
C ARG A 707 -49.36 -10.31 12.36
N ILE A 708 -48.24 -10.22 13.01
CA ILE A 708 -46.92 -10.57 12.51
C ILE A 708 -46.44 -11.77 13.31
N ARG A 709 -45.81 -12.70 12.65
CA ARG A 709 -45.22 -13.89 13.25
C ARG A 709 -43.81 -14.09 12.74
N PHE A 710 -42.86 -14.20 13.66
CA PHE A 710 -41.54 -14.78 13.39
C PHE A 710 -41.62 -16.27 13.70
N ASN A 711 -41.50 -17.09 12.67
CA ASN A 711 -41.63 -18.54 12.75
C ASN A 711 -40.25 -19.19 12.52
N ALA A 712 -39.74 -19.90 13.49
CA ALA A 712 -38.51 -20.63 13.41
C ALA A 712 -38.75 -22.15 13.51
N THR A 713 -38.12 -22.90 12.63
CA THR A 713 -38.10 -24.36 12.66
C THR A 713 -36.72 -24.84 13.02
N SER A 714 -36.61 -25.70 14.03
CA SER A 714 -35.36 -26.33 14.39
C SER A 714 -35.43 -27.83 14.20
N SER A 715 -34.29 -28.44 13.93
CA SER A 715 -34.12 -29.88 13.92
C SER A 715 -33.66 -30.38 15.29
N ILE A 716 -33.62 -31.70 15.43
CA ILE A 716 -33.39 -32.44 16.67
C ILE A 716 -31.98 -32.21 17.28
N MET A 717 -31.03 -31.61 16.55
CA MET A 717 -29.65 -31.44 17.01
C MET A 717 -29.42 -30.06 17.61
N PRO A 718 -28.82 -29.96 18.82
CA PRO A 718 -28.44 -28.67 19.37
C PRO A 718 -27.35 -28.03 18.52
N ASN A 719 -27.63 -26.85 17.97
CA ASN A 719 -26.61 -25.98 17.42
C ASN A 719 -26.41 -24.76 18.35
N THR A 720 -25.23 -24.19 18.35
CA THR A 720 -24.90 -22.97 19.11
C THR A 720 -25.37 -21.70 18.41
N GLY A 721 -25.92 -21.81 17.19
CA GLY A 721 -26.47 -20.69 16.41
C GLY A 721 -27.83 -20.22 16.95
N GLY A 722 -28.52 -19.42 16.18
CA GLY A 722 -29.84 -18.90 16.49
C GLY A 722 -30.30 -17.87 15.48
N TRP A 723 -31.48 -17.33 15.73
CA TRP A 723 -32.02 -16.18 15.03
C TRP A 723 -32.31 -15.07 16.03
N TRP A 724 -31.63 -13.96 15.89
CA TRP A 724 -31.82 -12.76 16.70
C TRP A 724 -32.64 -11.75 15.89
N VAL A 725 -33.63 -11.14 16.54
CA VAL A 725 -34.48 -10.12 15.96
C VAL A 725 -34.61 -8.96 16.94
N ASP A 726 -34.51 -7.74 16.42
CA ASP A 726 -34.50 -6.52 17.22
C ASP A 726 -35.08 -5.32 16.44
N ASP A 727 -35.39 -4.22 17.14
CA ASP A 727 -35.87 -2.96 16.53
C ASP A 727 -37.00 -3.16 15.50
N ILE A 728 -38.10 -3.78 15.92
CA ILE A 728 -39.19 -4.19 15.06
C ILE A 728 -40.16 -3.02 14.87
N LEU A 729 -40.35 -2.58 13.64
CA LEU A 729 -41.13 -1.38 13.29
C LEU A 729 -42.17 -1.71 12.24
N LEU A 730 -43.35 -1.10 12.32
CA LEU A 730 -44.36 -1.11 11.28
C LEU A 730 -44.59 0.32 10.79
N THR A 731 -44.19 0.62 9.55
CA THR A 731 -44.10 1.99 9.02
C THR A 731 -44.85 2.14 7.70
N ALA A 732 -45.24 3.40 7.40
CA ALA A 732 -45.86 3.74 6.13
C ALA A 732 -44.84 4.05 5.00
N THR A 733 -43.55 4.18 5.34
CA THR A 733 -42.47 4.47 4.38
C THR A 733 -41.40 3.40 4.44
N ASN A 734 -40.83 3.09 3.27
CA ASN A 734 -39.73 2.16 3.19
C ASN A 734 -38.41 2.81 3.64
N PHE A 735 -37.52 2.04 4.20
CA PHE A 735 -36.13 2.39 4.37
C PHE A 735 -35.43 2.49 3.00
N SER A 736 -34.40 3.29 2.91
CA SER A 736 -33.76 3.58 1.64
C SER A 736 -32.25 3.61 1.76
N ARG A 737 -31.55 3.40 0.63
CA ARG A 737 -30.12 3.55 0.51
C ARG A 737 -29.78 5.03 0.31
N ALA A 738 -28.60 5.45 0.75
CA ALA A 738 -28.09 6.78 0.48
C ALA A 738 -26.59 6.83 0.75
N VAL A 739 -25.90 7.77 0.10
CA VAL A 739 -24.47 7.97 0.23
C VAL A 739 -24.16 9.45 0.33
N ALA A 740 -23.14 9.77 1.11
CA ALA A 740 -22.55 11.11 1.16
C ALA A 740 -21.05 11.04 0.91
N VAL A 741 -20.50 12.11 0.35
CA VAL A 741 -19.08 12.32 0.17
C VAL A 741 -18.71 13.66 0.78
N LEU A 742 -17.76 13.64 1.72
CA LEU A 742 -17.26 14.83 2.39
C LEU A 742 -15.84 15.12 1.86
N PRO A 743 -15.59 16.25 1.23
CA PRO A 743 -14.25 16.61 0.78
C PRO A 743 -13.36 16.97 1.97
N VAL A 744 -12.17 16.38 2.04
CA VAL A 744 -11.12 16.71 3.03
C VAL A 744 -10.03 17.53 2.35
N VAL A 745 -9.47 17.02 1.26
CA VAL A 745 -8.50 17.75 0.42
C VAL A 745 -8.99 17.71 -1.02
N SER A 746 -9.52 18.83 -1.48
CA SER A 746 -10.13 18.96 -2.82
C SER A 746 -9.43 19.93 -3.76
N ASP A 747 -8.37 20.64 -3.31
CA ASP A 747 -7.59 21.57 -4.14
C ASP A 747 -6.09 21.24 -4.02
N ARG A 748 -5.41 21.04 -5.15
CA ARG A 748 -3.98 20.73 -5.22
C ARG A 748 -3.31 21.40 -6.40
N THR A 749 -2.06 21.83 -6.20
CA THR A 749 -1.17 22.20 -7.30
C THR A 749 -0.42 20.94 -7.74
N ILE A 750 -0.31 20.74 -9.06
CA ILE A 750 0.29 19.57 -9.68
C ILE A 750 1.21 19.96 -10.83
N ASP A 751 2.40 19.39 -10.91
CA ASP A 751 3.26 19.55 -12.08
C ASP A 751 2.78 18.66 -13.25
N PRO A 752 3.00 19.08 -14.51
CA PRO A 752 2.76 18.20 -15.66
C PRO A 752 3.54 16.88 -15.53
N GLY A 753 2.84 15.76 -15.65
CA GLY A 753 3.40 14.41 -15.47
C GLY A 753 3.51 13.93 -14.02
N ALA A 754 3.26 14.77 -13.01
CA ALA A 754 3.32 14.40 -11.62
C ALA A 754 1.97 13.89 -11.07
N GLU A 755 2.01 13.30 -9.88
CA GLU A 755 0.84 12.85 -9.12
C GLU A 755 0.39 13.91 -8.11
N ALA A 756 -0.92 14.04 -7.91
CA ALA A 756 -1.53 14.73 -6.79
C ALA A 756 -2.50 13.81 -6.05
N VAL A 757 -2.51 13.91 -4.73
CA VAL A 757 -3.39 13.13 -3.86
C VAL A 757 -4.50 14.03 -3.32
N PHE A 758 -5.75 13.67 -3.61
CA PHE A 758 -6.95 14.27 -3.04
C PHE A 758 -7.54 13.31 -2.02
N THR A 759 -8.13 13.84 -0.95
CA THR A 759 -8.71 13.01 0.13
C THR A 759 -10.17 13.38 0.35
N PHE A 760 -11.01 12.39 0.55
CA PHE A 760 -12.41 12.55 0.89
C PHE A 760 -12.89 11.44 1.82
N LYS A 761 -13.95 11.69 2.57
CA LYS A 761 -14.67 10.67 3.34
C LYS A 761 -15.88 10.20 2.57
N LEU A 762 -16.05 8.89 2.48
CA LEU A 762 -17.26 8.24 2.01
C LEU A 762 -18.07 7.81 3.21
N VAL A 763 -19.37 8.16 3.25
CA VAL A 763 -20.27 7.84 4.35
C VAL A 763 -21.53 7.16 3.81
N ASN A 764 -21.90 6.03 4.38
CA ASN A 764 -23.20 5.41 4.14
C ASN A 764 -24.25 6.07 5.07
N ILE A 765 -25.00 7.02 4.55
CA ILE A 765 -26.13 7.65 5.26
C ILE A 765 -27.46 6.96 4.95
N GLY A 766 -27.42 5.73 4.48
CA GLY A 766 -28.56 4.85 4.19
C GLY A 766 -28.85 3.88 5.32
N ASP A 767 -30.01 3.24 5.27
CA ASP A 767 -30.54 2.33 6.29
C ASP A 767 -30.02 0.89 6.16
N TYR A 768 -29.31 0.58 5.09
CA TYR A 768 -28.82 -0.75 4.77
C TYR A 768 -27.32 -0.79 4.62
N ASP A 769 -26.71 -1.93 4.94
CA ASP A 769 -25.37 -2.23 4.46
C ASP A 769 -25.31 -2.02 2.95
N ASP A 770 -24.33 -1.28 2.48
CA ASP A 770 -24.16 -1.01 1.08
C ASP A 770 -22.71 -1.15 0.64
N SER A 771 -22.51 -1.28 -0.66
CA SER A 771 -21.19 -1.29 -1.28
C SER A 771 -21.19 -0.24 -2.38
N PHE A 772 -20.19 0.62 -2.38
CA PHE A 772 -20.11 1.74 -3.30
C PHE A 772 -19.14 1.47 -4.43
N ARG A 773 -19.55 1.81 -5.65
CA ARG A 773 -18.75 1.76 -6.89
C ARG A 773 -18.36 3.17 -7.27
N PHE A 774 -17.24 3.30 -8.01
CA PHE A 774 -16.73 4.60 -8.38
C PHE A 774 -16.61 4.76 -9.89
N SER A 775 -16.83 5.96 -10.36
CA SER A 775 -16.55 6.40 -11.73
C SER A 775 -15.95 7.80 -11.69
N THR A 776 -15.11 8.13 -12.66
CA THR A 776 -14.45 9.44 -12.72
C THR A 776 -14.48 10.03 -14.11
N THR A 777 -14.47 11.36 -14.18
CA THR A 777 -14.28 12.13 -15.40
C THR A 777 -13.00 12.94 -15.26
N LEU A 778 -12.02 12.66 -16.11
CA LEU A 778 -10.69 13.24 -16.10
C LEU A 778 -10.45 14.08 -17.35
N PRO A 779 -9.59 15.10 -17.32
CA PRO A 779 -9.07 15.75 -18.50
C PRO A 779 -8.33 14.74 -19.42
N SER A 780 -8.23 15.07 -20.70
CA SER A 780 -7.61 14.18 -21.69
C SER A 780 -6.15 13.88 -21.36
N GLY A 781 -5.79 12.60 -21.36
CA GLY A 781 -4.44 12.13 -21.06
C GLY A 781 -4.09 12.06 -19.56
N TRP A 782 -5.03 12.40 -18.67
CA TRP A 782 -4.85 12.23 -17.24
C TRP A 782 -5.27 10.81 -16.83
N THR A 783 -4.67 10.29 -15.75
CA THR A 783 -5.03 8.99 -15.18
C THR A 783 -5.33 9.11 -13.70
N ALA A 784 -6.09 8.16 -13.15
CA ALA A 784 -6.38 8.16 -11.73
C ALA A 784 -6.59 6.75 -11.18
N VAL A 785 -6.25 6.59 -9.92
CA VAL A 785 -6.50 5.40 -9.11
C VAL A 785 -7.12 5.79 -7.77
N LEU A 786 -7.77 4.84 -7.12
CA LEU A 786 -8.35 5.01 -5.79
C LEU A 786 -7.62 4.10 -4.80
N VAL A 787 -7.23 4.64 -3.66
CA VAL A 787 -6.70 3.85 -2.54
C VAL A 787 -7.85 3.58 -1.59
N THR A 788 -8.30 2.33 -1.55
CA THR A 788 -9.51 1.91 -0.81
C THR A 788 -9.21 1.41 0.60
N ASN A 789 -7.99 0.92 0.81
CA ASN A 789 -7.41 0.63 2.12
C ASN A 789 -5.99 1.19 2.04
N SER A 790 -5.34 1.43 3.15
CA SER A 790 -3.98 1.99 3.19
C SER A 790 -2.96 1.32 2.24
N THR A 791 -3.29 0.14 1.70
CA THR A 791 -2.40 -0.66 0.84
C THR A 791 -2.98 -1.02 -0.53
N SER A 792 -4.31 -0.86 -0.73
CA SER A 792 -4.97 -1.33 -1.96
C SER A 792 -5.18 -0.20 -2.96
N VAL A 793 -4.25 -0.07 -3.90
CA VAL A 793 -4.38 0.83 -5.05
C VAL A 793 -5.12 0.10 -6.16
N VAL A 794 -6.28 0.61 -6.53
CA VAL A 794 -7.13 -0.01 -7.57
C VAL A 794 -7.56 1.00 -8.63
N PRO A 795 -7.74 0.58 -9.89
CA PRO A 795 -8.38 1.44 -10.88
C PRO A 795 -9.76 1.90 -10.39
N VAL A 796 -10.11 3.16 -10.58
CA VAL A 796 -11.36 3.76 -10.06
C VAL A 796 -12.58 2.90 -10.35
N GLY A 797 -12.75 2.42 -11.58
CA GLY A 797 -13.90 1.60 -11.99
C GLY A 797 -13.97 0.20 -11.33
N SER A 798 -12.86 -0.29 -10.79
CA SER A 798 -12.78 -1.60 -10.12
C SER A 798 -13.01 -1.50 -8.62
N ALA A 799 -12.90 -0.32 -8.03
CA ALA A 799 -13.02 -0.10 -6.59
C ALA A 799 -14.42 -0.47 -6.07
N ARG A 800 -14.44 -1.10 -4.90
CA ARG A 800 -15.66 -1.45 -4.14
C ARG A 800 -15.39 -1.20 -2.66
N VAL A 801 -16.25 -0.40 -2.04
CA VAL A 801 -16.13 -0.04 -0.62
C VAL A 801 -17.43 -0.40 0.11
N PRO A 802 -17.44 -1.46 0.93
CA PRO A 802 -18.59 -1.81 1.75
C PRO A 802 -18.62 -0.96 3.01
N LEU A 803 -19.81 -0.45 3.37
CA LEU A 803 -20.04 0.32 4.59
C LEU A 803 -21.39 -0.06 5.21
N ALA A 804 -21.42 -0.26 6.51
CA ALA A 804 -22.65 -0.36 7.30
C ALA A 804 -23.38 1.00 7.37
N PRO A 805 -24.64 1.07 7.79
CA PRO A 805 -25.31 2.32 8.11
C PRO A 805 -24.47 3.20 9.05
N ASP A 806 -24.39 4.49 8.78
CA ASP A 806 -23.54 5.49 9.43
C ASP A 806 -22.02 5.14 9.41
N GLY A 807 -21.63 4.09 8.71
CA GLY A 807 -20.25 3.74 8.48
C GLY A 807 -19.55 4.73 7.55
N GLU A 808 -18.30 5.07 7.87
CA GLU A 808 -17.47 6.00 7.10
C GLU A 808 -16.07 5.45 6.86
N THR A 809 -15.42 5.94 5.80
CA THR A 809 -14.01 5.65 5.52
C THR A 809 -13.38 6.79 4.74
N SER A 810 -12.14 7.12 5.08
CA SER A 810 -11.33 8.07 4.31
C SER A 810 -10.69 7.35 3.12
N LEU A 811 -10.73 7.99 1.95
CA LEU A 811 -10.22 7.45 0.69
C LEU A 811 -9.28 8.47 0.05
N GLN A 812 -8.20 7.98 -0.56
CA GLN A 812 -7.29 8.79 -1.36
C GLN A 812 -7.61 8.61 -2.84
N PHE A 813 -7.82 9.70 -3.53
CA PHE A 813 -7.98 9.75 -4.99
C PHE A 813 -6.70 10.33 -5.58
N ARG A 814 -5.87 9.45 -6.15
CA ARG A 814 -4.58 9.80 -6.74
C ARG A 814 -4.75 10.06 -8.22
N VAL A 815 -4.33 11.22 -8.66
CA VAL A 815 -4.50 11.68 -10.04
C VAL A 815 -3.14 12.07 -10.60
N VAL A 816 -2.78 11.52 -11.75
CA VAL A 816 -1.56 11.86 -12.48
C VAL A 816 -1.92 12.78 -13.63
N ALA A 817 -1.34 13.97 -13.66
CA ALA A 817 -1.53 14.94 -14.75
C ALA A 817 -0.85 14.42 -16.03
N ALA A 818 -1.42 14.71 -17.20
CA ALA A 818 -0.72 14.47 -18.45
C ALA A 818 0.60 15.26 -18.49
N ALA A 819 1.67 14.67 -19.02
CA ALA A 819 2.93 15.40 -19.25
C ALA A 819 2.75 16.63 -20.17
N SER A 820 1.71 16.60 -21.02
CA SER A 820 1.30 17.71 -21.90
C SER A 820 0.31 18.69 -21.25
N ALA A 821 0.03 18.56 -19.93
CA ALA A 821 -0.91 19.44 -19.24
C ALA A 821 -0.45 20.90 -19.32
N LEU A 822 -1.39 21.79 -19.62
CA LEU A 822 -1.08 23.20 -19.86
C LEU A 822 -0.75 23.89 -18.53
N ARG A 823 0.48 24.37 -18.39
CA ARG A 823 0.91 25.12 -17.19
C ARG A 823 0.00 26.31 -16.94
N GLY A 824 -0.38 26.53 -15.69
CA GLY A 824 -1.33 27.58 -15.27
C GLY A 824 -2.80 27.26 -15.56
N SER A 825 -3.14 26.11 -16.12
CA SER A 825 -4.56 25.68 -16.21
C SER A 825 -5.10 25.24 -14.86
N VAL A 826 -6.44 25.34 -14.73
CA VAL A 826 -7.19 24.85 -13.59
C VAL A 826 -8.17 23.80 -14.10
N GLU A 827 -7.99 22.58 -13.67
CA GLU A 827 -8.79 21.45 -14.11
C GLU A 827 -9.75 21.01 -12.99
N THR A 828 -11.00 20.76 -13.35
CA THR A 828 -11.99 20.20 -12.43
C THR A 828 -12.13 18.70 -12.70
N ILE A 829 -11.99 17.91 -11.65
CA ILE A 829 -12.02 16.45 -11.69
C ILE A 829 -13.22 15.98 -10.88
N HIS A 830 -14.02 15.12 -11.47
CA HIS A 830 -15.20 14.54 -10.81
C HIS A 830 -14.96 13.07 -10.51
N LEU A 831 -15.23 12.67 -9.28
CA LEU A 831 -15.32 11.29 -8.84
C LEU A 831 -16.71 11.06 -8.27
N ARG A 832 -17.45 10.10 -8.81
CA ARG A 832 -18.79 9.74 -8.36
C ARG A 832 -18.78 8.41 -7.64
N ALA A 833 -19.27 8.40 -6.40
CA ALA A 833 -19.60 7.21 -5.65
C ALA A 833 -21.07 6.85 -5.87
N THR A 834 -21.37 5.61 -6.21
CA THR A 834 -22.73 5.12 -6.51
C THR A 834 -22.99 3.83 -5.75
N SER A 835 -24.16 3.71 -5.11
CA SER A 835 -24.61 2.45 -4.48
C SER A 835 -24.60 1.30 -5.49
N ALA A 836 -24.02 0.17 -5.09
CA ALA A 836 -24.03 -1.03 -5.91
C ALA A 836 -25.42 -1.68 -6.00
N ASN A 837 -26.25 -1.42 -4.99
CA ASN A 837 -27.58 -2.02 -4.84
C ASN A 837 -28.72 -1.08 -5.27
N ASP A 838 -28.45 0.23 -5.41
CA ASP A 838 -29.41 1.23 -5.91
C ASP A 838 -28.67 2.31 -6.71
N ALA A 839 -28.63 2.17 -8.03
CA ALA A 839 -27.91 3.07 -8.91
C ALA A 839 -28.46 4.51 -8.94
N SER A 840 -29.66 4.77 -8.37
CA SER A 840 -30.21 6.11 -8.24
C SER A 840 -29.54 6.91 -7.09
N GLN A 841 -28.86 6.20 -6.18
CA GLN A 841 -28.19 6.77 -5.03
C GLN A 841 -26.70 6.97 -5.35
N SER A 842 -26.29 8.22 -5.48
CA SER A 842 -24.90 8.60 -5.76
C SER A 842 -24.54 9.93 -5.15
N ALA A 843 -23.26 10.14 -4.88
CA ALA A 843 -22.68 11.39 -4.42
C ALA A 843 -21.39 11.69 -5.19
N ASP A 844 -21.11 12.97 -5.42
CA ASP A 844 -19.97 13.43 -6.19
C ASP A 844 -18.92 14.07 -5.28
N PHE A 845 -17.66 13.67 -5.49
CA PHE A 845 -16.48 14.40 -5.04
C PHE A 845 -15.95 15.23 -6.20
N VAL A 846 -15.78 16.52 -5.97
CA VAL A 846 -15.24 17.46 -6.98
C VAL A 846 -13.88 17.96 -6.49
N ALA A 847 -12.83 17.67 -7.27
CA ALA A 847 -11.48 18.12 -6.98
C ALA A 847 -11.02 19.17 -8.01
N THR A 848 -10.19 20.09 -7.56
CA THR A 848 -9.55 21.13 -8.38
C THR A 848 -8.05 20.88 -8.45
N ALA A 849 -7.52 20.63 -9.63
CA ALA A 849 -6.09 20.51 -9.88
C ALA A 849 -5.57 21.76 -10.58
N ARG A 850 -4.62 22.47 -9.95
CA ARG A 850 -3.96 23.66 -10.52
C ARG A 850 -2.63 23.25 -11.13
N VAL A 851 -2.49 23.27 -12.44
CA VAL A 851 -1.22 22.90 -13.09
C VAL A 851 -0.18 23.99 -12.82
N ALA A 852 0.92 23.61 -12.18
CA ALA A 852 1.96 24.53 -11.72
C ALA A 852 2.54 25.37 -12.88
N ASP A 853 2.68 26.67 -12.63
CA ASP A 853 3.32 27.61 -13.54
C ASP A 853 4.34 28.49 -12.79
N PRO A 854 5.48 27.91 -12.37
CA PRO A 854 6.46 28.59 -11.52
C PRO A 854 7.08 29.84 -12.16
N LEU A 855 6.94 29.99 -13.50
CA LEU A 855 7.51 31.13 -14.24
C LEU A 855 6.42 32.11 -14.71
N GLY A 856 5.13 31.88 -14.41
CA GLY A 856 4.03 32.70 -14.89
C GLY A 856 3.82 32.67 -16.40
N LEU A 857 4.37 31.66 -17.09
CA LEU A 857 4.41 31.58 -18.56
C LEU A 857 3.20 30.87 -19.18
N GLY A 858 2.30 30.30 -18.38
CA GLY A 858 1.12 29.56 -18.87
C GLY A 858 0.20 30.39 -19.76
N GLY A 859 0.12 31.71 -19.51
CA GLY A 859 -0.57 32.65 -20.40
C GLY A 859 0.11 32.80 -21.74
N ILE A 860 1.42 32.71 -21.79
CA ILE A 860 2.25 32.91 -22.99
C ILE A 860 2.24 31.66 -23.88
N GLN A 861 2.23 30.45 -23.30
CA GLN A 861 2.18 29.19 -24.05
C GLN A 861 0.96 29.10 -24.99
N ARG A 862 -0.17 29.68 -24.61
CA ARG A 862 -1.37 29.75 -25.47
C ARG A 862 -1.15 30.56 -26.75
N TYR A 863 -0.20 31.50 -26.72
CA TYR A 863 0.07 32.41 -27.81
C TYR A 863 1.39 32.11 -28.52
N ILE A 864 2.22 31.19 -28.05
CA ILE A 864 3.53 30.87 -28.63
C ILE A 864 3.41 30.51 -30.11
N VAL A 865 2.42 29.73 -30.52
CA VAL A 865 2.17 29.37 -31.91
C VAL A 865 1.83 30.62 -32.73
N TRP A 866 1.03 31.53 -32.18
CA TRP A 866 0.68 32.80 -32.84
C TRP A 866 1.85 33.75 -32.88
N ILE A 867 2.69 33.82 -31.87
CA ILE A 867 3.92 34.60 -31.81
C ILE A 867 4.91 34.12 -32.87
N ILE A 868 5.09 32.83 -33.02
CA ILE A 868 5.95 32.21 -34.04
C ILE A 868 5.37 32.48 -35.43
N LEU A 869 4.08 32.32 -35.64
CA LEU A 869 3.42 32.58 -36.91
C LEU A 869 3.52 34.07 -37.29
N LEU A 870 3.39 34.99 -36.32
CA LEU A 870 3.53 36.40 -36.52
C LEU A 870 4.98 36.79 -36.84
N GLY A 871 5.95 36.13 -36.19
CA GLY A 871 7.38 36.24 -36.47
C GLY A 871 7.70 35.80 -37.91
N ILE A 872 7.19 34.65 -38.32
CA ILE A 872 7.35 34.15 -39.71
C ILE A 872 6.69 35.10 -40.71
N ALA A 873 5.48 35.59 -40.43
CA ALA A 873 4.80 36.56 -41.31
C ALA A 873 5.59 37.87 -41.47
N LEU A 874 6.19 38.38 -40.36
CA LEU A 874 7.07 39.57 -40.39
C LEU A 874 8.31 39.32 -41.23
N ILE A 875 8.96 38.18 -41.10
CA ILE A 875 10.13 37.79 -41.93
C ILE A 875 9.73 37.73 -43.38
N VAL A 876 8.59 37.12 -43.73
CA VAL A 876 8.07 37.04 -45.11
C VAL A 876 7.80 38.45 -45.65
N ILE A 877 7.21 39.34 -44.84
CA ILE A 877 6.95 40.74 -45.25
C ILE A 877 8.27 41.49 -45.54
N VAL A 878 9.29 41.33 -44.65
CA VAL A 878 10.59 41.97 -44.87
C VAL A 878 11.25 41.46 -46.15
N ILE A 879 11.18 40.16 -46.43
CA ILE A 879 11.71 39.58 -47.69
C ILE A 879 10.96 40.12 -48.91
N LEU A 880 9.62 40.21 -48.81
CA LEU A 880 8.80 40.74 -49.89
C LEU A 880 9.09 42.25 -50.17
N VAL A 881 9.26 43.06 -49.10
CA VAL A 881 9.61 44.49 -49.21
C VAL A 881 11.01 44.66 -49.81
N ASP A 882 11.96 43.79 -49.38
CA ASP A 882 13.32 43.83 -49.93
C ASP A 882 13.33 43.41 -51.42
N HIS A 883 12.56 42.39 -51.76
CA HIS A 883 12.38 41.97 -53.17
C HIS A 883 11.67 43.03 -54.00
N ALA A 884 10.71 43.73 -53.46
CA ALA A 884 10.03 44.86 -54.16
C ALA A 884 10.96 46.07 -54.38
N LYS A 885 11.81 46.39 -53.37
CA LYS A 885 12.85 47.41 -53.49
C LYS A 885 13.88 47.05 -54.55
N SER A 886 14.35 45.78 -54.58
CA SER A 886 15.30 45.32 -55.57
C SER A 886 14.74 45.32 -57.04
N ARG A 887 13.44 45.08 -57.19
CA ARG A 887 12.75 45.23 -58.47
C ARG A 887 12.63 46.70 -58.93
N LYS A 888 12.36 47.67 -58.04
CA LYS A 888 12.36 49.07 -58.33
C LYS A 888 13.75 49.58 -58.75
N PHE A 889 14.81 49.07 -58.14
CA PHE A 889 16.18 49.43 -58.52
C PHE A 889 16.61 48.88 -59.88
N ARG A 890 16.07 47.74 -60.32
CA ARG A 890 16.29 47.19 -61.68
C ARG A 890 15.47 47.83 -62.74
N GLY A 891 14.38 48.57 -62.40
CA GLY A 891 13.54 49.29 -63.33
C GLY A 891 14.05 50.69 -63.69
N HIS A 892 15.08 51.23 -63.01
CA HIS A 892 15.70 52.55 -63.29
C HIS A 892 17.05 52.42 -64.04
N LEU A 893 17.43 51.21 -64.47
CA LEU A 893 18.62 50.91 -65.27
C LEU A 893 18.27 50.30 -66.65
N ARG A 894 17.11 50.62 -67.16
CA ARG A 894 16.71 50.40 -68.57
C ARG A 894 16.30 51.70 -69.23
#